data_8fdc13003804778d23b0d381ad3b788a
#
_entry.id   8fdc13003804778d23b0d381ad3b788a
#
_cell.length_a   1.000
_cell.length_b   1.000
_cell.length_c   1.000
_cell.angle_alpha   90.00
_cell.angle_beta   90.00
_cell.angle_gamma   90.00
#
_symmetry.space_group_name_H-M   'P 1'
#
loop_
_entity.id
_entity.type
_entity.pdbx_description
1 polymer ?
#
loop_
_entity_poly.entity_id
_entity_poly.type
_entity_poly.pdbx_seq_one_letter_code
_entity_poly.pdbx_strand_id
1 'polypeptide(L)'
;MYTYHLQMFQKIKKNIISYSINFPKIVVFLSLIASLIIINGIRYIVQDDDMVRLLPDDIPSIIAFNDITEEFGNYEFMYIGVGHEKINALNSDLLSIIWDISYQLEELSQCEEVISIATVSKMYFDPSDSSIVVDDLMLEKNLTQDNLSTIIRYLDDNPTLKEKIVSKNEDYLNIIIRPSDNDEYTFLANSIHKIAAQYKTYNLNGELKTLEYSYGGQSYVTGAVPGLVADEVKILVLYGMILMCLILIINLKNIPSVFLIISVISLSLGSMLGFMGWVYHFTFSEAFYFTLNNTSMPIVLLTIANSDGVHVISRFFKELRKLKDTKLAINEAMNHLFLPISLTSITTALAFLSLIFSPLNGMNGYGITLAFGIFWAWVLSLTMLPALISLIRWDPNSKAVMQPSIIEKLMTRFGALITKNPKKIMYSALGFVIISMVGLTLIKVEVNYIKMFKKGSIIRDSAIFLDEHMTGNLNLLINIEAEEEGAFKEPVNLKAIEKLQNYLDNMDVVNSTISINDIIKQLHKTIMDGDQKFNTIPETRAEINNLFFLYQMNDDSDLSSLINFENNSTLITSLMKTFSTTQMDKYKKNIEQYIEQEISSNNLSFKLSGVMAFFSDFIWLVIKSSALSISISILIICLVSSIFFKSLKFGILSVVPLVTAIIVNFGLMGLFGIDLTHMTAILSSIIIGVGVDFSIHYTAEYKQLILNKESNKTIKCIDNVGHPILLDAFSNMGFASLILSSIIPMAQIGGLMVFAMFACSFGTLTLLASSIEIFKHKLH
;
A
#
# COMPACT_ATOMS: atom_id res chain seq x y z
N MET A 1 27.18 -33.12 21.38
CA MET A 1 26.25 -32.53 20.40
C MET A 1 26.82 -31.22 19.77
N TYR A 2 27.25 -30.28 20.53
CA TYR A 2 27.72 -28.94 20.04
C TYR A 2 28.97 -29.00 19.11
N THR A 3 29.98 -29.78 19.46
CA THR A 3 31.19 -30.01 18.65
C THR A 3 30.87 -30.66 17.30
N TYR A 4 29.87 -31.53 17.25
CA TYR A 4 29.40 -32.20 16.05
C TYR A 4 28.73 -31.22 15.06
N HIS A 5 27.87 -30.31 15.55
CA HIS A 5 27.21 -29.28 14.73
C HIS A 5 28.22 -28.28 14.15
N LEU A 6 29.25 -27.90 14.92
CA LEU A 6 30.31 -27.01 14.45
C LEU A 6 31.15 -27.65 13.34
N GLN A 7 31.50 -28.92 13.52
CA GLN A 7 32.22 -29.69 12.50
C GLN A 7 31.40 -29.90 11.24
N MET A 8 30.10 -30.17 11.37
CA MET A 8 29.17 -30.31 10.24
C MET A 8 29.06 -28.98 9.47
N PHE A 9 28.90 -27.84 10.16
CA PHE A 9 28.85 -26.52 9.53
C PHE A 9 30.15 -26.18 8.79
N GLN A 10 31.30 -26.42 9.40
CA GLN A 10 32.60 -26.23 8.73
C GLN A 10 32.77 -27.12 7.51
N LYS A 11 32.26 -28.34 7.55
CA LYS A 11 32.27 -29.29 6.41
C LYS A 11 31.37 -28.78 5.28
N ILE A 12 30.16 -28.31 5.59
CA ILE A 12 29.22 -27.72 4.62
C ILE A 12 29.86 -26.50 3.93
N LYS A 13 30.37 -25.55 4.72
CA LYS A 13 31.09 -24.37 4.24
C LYS A 13 32.22 -24.76 3.26
N LYS A 14 33.10 -25.66 3.71
CA LYS A 14 34.25 -26.13 2.89
C LYS A 14 33.79 -26.76 1.59
N ASN A 15 32.74 -27.57 1.64
CA ASN A 15 32.19 -28.23 0.44
C ASN A 15 31.59 -27.22 -0.53
N ILE A 16 30.73 -26.29 -0.08
CA ILE A 16 30.12 -25.26 -0.94
C ILE A 16 31.18 -24.45 -1.65
N ILE A 17 32.16 -23.91 -0.92
CA ILE A 17 33.25 -23.11 -1.49
C ILE A 17 34.07 -23.95 -2.49
N SER A 18 34.45 -25.18 -2.10
CA SER A 18 35.23 -26.06 -2.96
C SER A 18 34.51 -26.44 -4.25
N TYR A 19 33.20 -26.79 -4.19
CA TYR A 19 32.42 -27.12 -5.39
C TYR A 19 32.24 -25.91 -6.30
N SER A 20 31.99 -24.72 -5.76
CA SER A 20 31.82 -23.49 -6.53
C SER A 20 33.09 -23.10 -7.30
N ILE A 21 34.26 -23.35 -6.71
CA ILE A 21 35.56 -22.99 -7.35
C ILE A 21 36.06 -24.08 -8.30
N ASN A 22 35.86 -25.38 -7.96
CA ASN A 22 36.41 -26.48 -8.75
C ASN A 22 35.49 -26.93 -9.90
N PHE A 23 34.16 -26.77 -9.76
CA PHE A 23 33.15 -27.13 -10.77
C PHE A 23 32.28 -25.92 -11.17
N PRO A 24 32.86 -24.75 -11.53
CA PRO A 24 32.10 -23.52 -11.67
C PRO A 24 31.02 -23.55 -12.74
N LYS A 25 31.29 -24.25 -13.89
CA LYS A 25 30.32 -24.37 -14.97
C LYS A 25 29.07 -25.13 -14.55
N ILE A 26 29.24 -26.20 -13.75
CA ILE A 26 28.11 -26.99 -13.25
C ILE A 26 27.31 -26.20 -12.26
N VAL A 27 27.95 -25.51 -11.34
CA VAL A 27 27.29 -24.67 -10.33
C VAL A 27 26.49 -23.55 -10.99
N VAL A 28 27.06 -22.83 -11.95
CA VAL A 28 26.36 -21.76 -12.70
C VAL A 28 25.17 -22.34 -13.46
N PHE A 29 25.33 -23.47 -14.15
CA PHE A 29 24.26 -24.11 -14.91
C PHE A 29 23.10 -24.55 -14.02
N LEU A 30 23.37 -25.20 -12.89
CA LEU A 30 22.34 -25.62 -11.94
C LEU A 30 21.63 -24.43 -11.30
N SER A 31 22.38 -23.37 -10.92
CA SER A 31 21.80 -22.15 -10.38
C SER A 31 20.88 -21.43 -11.37
N LEU A 32 21.27 -21.40 -12.65
CA LEU A 32 20.44 -20.83 -13.72
C LEU A 32 19.16 -21.65 -13.93
N ILE A 33 19.25 -22.97 -14.04
CA ILE A 33 18.05 -23.82 -14.22
C ILE A 33 17.10 -23.67 -13.03
N ALA A 34 17.61 -23.77 -11.81
CA ALA A 34 16.78 -23.61 -10.62
C ALA A 34 16.09 -22.25 -10.58
N SER A 35 16.83 -21.17 -10.86
CA SER A 35 16.24 -19.83 -10.93
C SER A 35 15.18 -19.74 -12.04
N LEU A 36 15.41 -20.27 -13.22
CA LEU A 36 14.45 -20.22 -14.33
C LEU A 36 13.17 -20.99 -14.03
N ILE A 37 13.26 -22.15 -13.35
CA ILE A 37 12.08 -22.90 -12.88
C ILE A 37 11.26 -22.04 -11.91
N ILE A 38 11.91 -21.37 -10.97
CA ILE A 38 11.21 -20.51 -10.01
C ILE A 38 10.60 -19.30 -10.72
N ILE A 39 11.37 -18.62 -11.58
CA ILE A 39 10.93 -17.44 -12.37
C ILE A 39 9.68 -17.74 -13.19
N ASN A 40 9.51 -18.96 -13.69
CA ASN A 40 8.33 -19.35 -14.45
C ASN A 40 7.00 -19.15 -13.69
N GLY A 41 7.04 -19.03 -12.36
CA GLY A 41 5.88 -18.70 -11.53
C GLY A 41 5.34 -17.28 -11.75
N ILE A 42 6.11 -16.36 -12.33
CA ILE A 42 5.65 -14.98 -12.60
C ILE A 42 4.33 -14.96 -13.39
N ARG A 43 4.10 -15.94 -14.25
CA ARG A 43 2.85 -16.06 -15.03
C ARG A 43 1.59 -16.28 -14.18
N TYR A 44 1.74 -16.64 -12.92
CA TYR A 44 0.63 -16.87 -11.99
C TYR A 44 0.43 -15.69 -11.01
N ILE A 45 1.15 -14.59 -11.18
CA ILE A 45 0.95 -13.39 -10.37
C ILE A 45 -0.40 -12.78 -10.75
N VAL A 46 -1.25 -12.60 -9.75
CA VAL A 46 -2.50 -11.85 -9.83
C VAL A 46 -2.27 -10.49 -9.20
N GLN A 47 -2.71 -9.44 -9.87
CA GLN A 47 -2.70 -8.07 -9.36
C GLN A 47 -4.10 -7.73 -8.86
N ASP A 48 -4.18 -7.25 -7.62
CA ASP A 48 -5.40 -6.80 -7.00
C ASP A 48 -5.06 -5.71 -5.98
N ASP A 49 -5.76 -4.60 -6.04
CA ASP A 49 -5.53 -3.44 -5.18
C ASP A 49 -6.77 -3.05 -4.37
N ASP A 50 -7.62 -4.01 -4.07
CA ASP A 50 -8.73 -3.80 -3.16
C ASP A 50 -8.21 -3.50 -1.75
N MET A 51 -8.51 -2.28 -1.28
CA MET A 51 -8.09 -1.83 0.04
C MET A 51 -8.86 -2.49 1.18
N VAL A 52 -10.08 -2.96 0.92
CA VAL A 52 -10.91 -3.67 1.91
C VAL A 52 -10.24 -4.97 2.31
N ARG A 53 -9.61 -5.68 1.36
CA ARG A 53 -8.87 -6.93 1.61
C ARG A 53 -7.62 -6.77 2.48
N LEU A 54 -7.14 -5.53 2.69
CA LEU A 54 -6.03 -5.27 3.64
C LEU A 54 -6.49 -5.35 5.10
N LEU A 55 -7.80 -5.25 5.33
CA LEU A 55 -8.40 -5.31 6.65
C LEU A 55 -8.65 -6.78 7.06
N PRO A 56 -8.45 -7.14 8.33
CA PRO A 56 -8.86 -8.44 8.85
C PRO A 56 -10.39 -8.62 8.80
N ASP A 57 -10.84 -9.85 8.55
CA ASP A 57 -12.25 -10.19 8.42
C ASP A 57 -13.04 -10.06 9.73
N ASP A 58 -12.37 -9.99 10.88
CA ASP A 58 -12.95 -9.92 12.22
C ASP A 58 -13.24 -8.48 12.70
N ILE A 59 -13.02 -7.47 11.86
CA ILE A 59 -13.29 -6.08 12.21
C ILE A 59 -14.79 -5.79 12.08
N PRO A 60 -15.39 -5.03 13.05
CA PRO A 60 -16.82 -4.74 13.02
C PRO A 60 -17.32 -4.10 11.72
N SER A 61 -16.54 -3.18 11.12
CA SER A 61 -16.93 -2.54 9.86
C SER A 61 -16.91 -3.51 8.66
N ILE A 62 -16.01 -4.51 8.64
CA ILE A 62 -15.97 -5.53 7.59
C ILE A 62 -17.10 -6.54 7.78
N ILE A 63 -17.36 -6.98 9.00
CA ILE A 63 -18.50 -7.86 9.30
C ILE A 63 -19.80 -7.18 8.85
N ALA A 64 -20.00 -5.91 9.23
CA ALA A 64 -21.16 -5.15 8.79
C ALA A 64 -21.22 -4.98 7.26
N PHE A 65 -20.09 -4.83 6.58
CA PHE A 65 -20.05 -4.75 5.11
C PHE A 65 -20.50 -6.05 4.45
N ASN A 66 -20.01 -7.17 4.95
CA ASN A 66 -20.39 -8.48 4.44
C ASN A 66 -21.90 -8.74 4.66
N ASP A 67 -22.41 -8.42 5.88
CA ASP A 67 -23.85 -8.51 6.17
C ASP A 67 -24.68 -7.65 5.19
N ILE A 68 -24.24 -6.40 4.95
CA ILE A 68 -24.91 -5.48 4.01
C ILE A 68 -24.87 -6.02 2.58
N THR A 69 -23.70 -6.52 2.14
CA THR A 69 -23.55 -7.03 0.78
C THR A 69 -24.39 -8.29 0.54
N GLU A 70 -24.48 -9.18 1.55
CA GLU A 70 -25.32 -10.37 1.47
C GLU A 70 -26.82 -10.03 1.43
N GLU A 71 -27.26 -8.99 2.15
CA GLU A 71 -28.66 -8.63 2.30
C GLU A 71 -29.16 -7.65 1.24
N PHE A 72 -28.33 -6.66 0.85
CA PHE A 72 -28.72 -5.53 0.00
C PHE A 72 -27.96 -5.45 -1.33
N GLY A 73 -27.01 -6.35 -1.58
CA GLY A 73 -26.14 -6.32 -2.77
C GLY A 73 -24.89 -5.44 -2.61
N ASN A 74 -24.16 -5.26 -3.70
CA ASN A 74 -22.90 -4.50 -3.70
C ASN A 74 -23.13 -2.99 -3.56
N TYR A 75 -22.47 -2.36 -2.60
CA TYR A 75 -22.51 -0.91 -2.33
C TYR A 75 -21.18 -0.20 -2.65
N GLU A 76 -20.37 -0.80 -3.48
CA GLU A 76 -19.20 -0.18 -4.03
C GLU A 76 -19.52 0.46 -5.39
N PHE A 77 -19.44 1.77 -5.48
CA PHE A 77 -19.82 2.50 -6.68
C PHE A 77 -18.59 3.04 -7.44
N MET A 78 -18.75 3.14 -8.77
CA MET A 78 -17.89 3.94 -9.63
C MET A 78 -18.66 5.19 -10.08
N TYR A 79 -17.96 6.32 -10.15
CA TYR A 79 -18.57 7.60 -10.56
C TYR A 79 -17.89 8.13 -11.82
N ILE A 80 -18.67 8.66 -12.74
CA ILE A 80 -18.19 9.38 -13.92
C ILE A 80 -18.85 10.75 -13.96
N GLY A 81 -18.09 11.81 -13.69
CA GLY A 81 -18.51 13.19 -13.95
C GLY A 81 -18.23 13.55 -15.40
N VAL A 82 -19.24 14.00 -16.14
CA VAL A 82 -19.15 14.35 -17.57
C VAL A 82 -19.72 15.74 -17.80
N GLY A 83 -18.96 16.62 -18.41
CA GLY A 83 -19.42 17.97 -18.70
C GLY A 83 -18.35 18.89 -19.24
N HIS A 84 -18.53 20.19 -19.04
CA HIS A 84 -17.55 21.21 -19.38
C HIS A 84 -17.75 22.44 -18.48
N GLU A 85 -16.69 22.96 -17.90
CA GLU A 85 -16.73 24.12 -17.01
C GLU A 85 -17.50 25.30 -17.65
N LYS A 86 -18.42 25.90 -16.91
CA LYS A 86 -19.25 27.06 -17.28
C LYS A 86 -20.26 26.82 -18.41
N ILE A 87 -20.54 25.60 -18.78
CA ILE A 87 -21.59 25.26 -19.76
C ILE A 87 -22.66 24.47 -19.03
N ASN A 88 -23.93 24.93 -19.12
CA ASN A 88 -25.04 24.18 -18.51
C ASN A 88 -25.13 22.78 -19.15
N ALA A 89 -25.03 21.75 -18.31
CA ALA A 89 -25.02 20.35 -18.73
C ALA A 89 -26.43 19.82 -19.09
N LEU A 90 -27.47 20.50 -18.62
CA LEU A 90 -28.86 20.15 -18.94
C LEU A 90 -29.26 20.70 -20.33
N ASN A 91 -28.62 20.14 -21.38
CA ASN A 91 -28.88 20.44 -22.77
C ASN A 91 -29.04 19.16 -23.58
N SER A 92 -29.80 19.19 -24.69
CA SER A 92 -30.14 18.01 -25.48
C SER A 92 -28.92 17.29 -26.06
N ASP A 93 -27.85 18.02 -26.41
CA ASP A 93 -26.67 17.44 -27.03
C ASP A 93 -25.87 16.61 -26.04
N LEU A 94 -25.63 17.15 -24.83
CA LEU A 94 -24.94 16.40 -23.78
C LEU A 94 -25.78 15.24 -23.24
N LEU A 95 -27.09 15.44 -23.05
CA LEU A 95 -27.99 14.37 -22.60
C LEU A 95 -28.03 13.20 -23.60
N SER A 96 -27.95 13.47 -24.90
CA SER A 96 -27.83 12.42 -25.93
C SER A 96 -26.54 11.60 -25.79
N ILE A 97 -25.44 12.22 -25.36
CA ILE A 97 -24.16 11.53 -25.11
C ILE A 97 -24.23 10.71 -23.80
N ILE A 98 -24.83 11.29 -22.75
CA ILE A 98 -25.06 10.54 -21.49
C ILE A 98 -25.90 9.30 -21.74
N TRP A 99 -26.93 9.41 -22.59
CA TRP A 99 -27.74 8.26 -23.03
C TRP A 99 -26.86 7.16 -23.62
N ASP A 100 -26.02 7.50 -24.60
CA ASP A 100 -25.15 6.52 -25.28
C ASP A 100 -24.16 5.87 -24.30
N ILE A 101 -23.55 6.68 -23.42
CA ILE A 101 -22.60 6.16 -22.42
C ILE A 101 -23.31 5.23 -21.45
N SER A 102 -24.47 5.63 -20.92
CA SER A 102 -25.19 4.86 -19.92
C SER A 102 -25.63 3.49 -20.47
N TYR A 103 -26.26 3.45 -21.62
CA TYR A 103 -26.70 2.18 -22.20
C TYR A 103 -25.54 1.29 -22.65
N GLN A 104 -24.40 1.86 -23.14
CA GLN A 104 -23.20 1.05 -23.40
C GLN A 104 -22.58 0.45 -22.12
N LEU A 105 -22.75 1.11 -20.98
CA LEU A 105 -22.30 0.59 -19.69
C LEU A 105 -23.23 -0.50 -19.18
N GLU A 106 -24.56 -0.35 -19.33
CA GLU A 106 -25.55 -1.38 -18.96
C GLU A 106 -25.42 -2.68 -19.75
N GLU A 107 -24.92 -2.60 -21.01
CA GLU A 107 -24.66 -3.81 -21.82
C GLU A 107 -23.46 -4.64 -21.30
N LEU A 108 -22.65 -4.10 -20.37
CA LEU A 108 -21.52 -4.81 -19.81
C LEU A 108 -21.96 -5.79 -18.71
N SER A 109 -21.56 -7.05 -18.80
CA SER A 109 -21.87 -8.07 -17.79
C SER A 109 -21.25 -7.79 -16.40
N GLN A 110 -20.29 -6.87 -16.31
CA GLN A 110 -19.63 -6.43 -15.10
C GLN A 110 -20.36 -5.26 -14.43
N CYS A 111 -21.42 -4.77 -15.04
CA CYS A 111 -22.25 -3.69 -14.53
C CYS A 111 -23.59 -4.27 -14.10
N GLU A 112 -23.97 -4.08 -12.84
CA GLU A 112 -25.26 -4.48 -12.32
C GLU A 112 -26.32 -3.41 -12.59
N GLU A 113 -25.96 -2.14 -12.37
CA GLU A 113 -26.86 -1.00 -12.50
C GLU A 113 -26.11 0.25 -12.93
N VAL A 114 -26.72 1.05 -13.77
CA VAL A 114 -26.25 2.41 -14.12
C VAL A 114 -27.30 3.43 -13.70
N ILE A 115 -26.92 4.37 -12.86
CA ILE A 115 -27.79 5.46 -12.40
C ILE A 115 -27.30 6.75 -13.05
N SER A 116 -28.08 7.27 -13.97
CA SER A 116 -27.82 8.52 -14.69
C SER A 116 -29.13 9.22 -15.05
N ILE A 117 -29.06 10.42 -15.58
CA ILE A 117 -30.26 11.12 -16.07
C ILE A 117 -31.00 10.33 -17.16
N ALA A 118 -30.29 9.43 -17.86
CA ALA A 118 -30.84 8.61 -18.94
C ALA A 118 -31.52 7.32 -18.45
N THR A 119 -31.20 6.87 -17.23
CA THR A 119 -31.66 5.57 -16.69
C THR A 119 -32.53 5.69 -15.44
N VAL A 120 -32.58 6.88 -14.80
CA VAL A 120 -33.44 7.10 -13.64
C VAL A 120 -34.89 7.22 -14.04
N SER A 121 -35.78 6.72 -13.19
CA SER A 121 -37.21 6.76 -13.40
C SER A 121 -37.85 7.98 -12.75
N LYS A 122 -38.96 8.43 -13.31
CA LYS A 122 -39.89 9.40 -12.73
C LYS A 122 -41.09 8.68 -12.18
N MET A 123 -41.63 9.16 -11.04
CA MET A 123 -42.82 8.64 -10.44
C MET A 123 -43.94 9.67 -10.50
N TYR A 124 -45.14 9.27 -10.90
CA TYR A 124 -46.33 10.09 -10.86
C TYR A 124 -47.57 9.24 -10.56
N PHE A 125 -48.61 9.86 -10.04
CA PHE A 125 -49.90 9.21 -9.78
C PHE A 125 -50.80 9.32 -11.00
N ASP A 126 -51.36 8.18 -11.47
CA ASP A 126 -52.40 8.17 -12.50
C ASP A 126 -53.76 8.04 -11.84
N PRO A 127 -54.60 9.11 -11.88
CA PRO A 127 -55.91 9.07 -11.29
C PRO A 127 -56.90 8.14 -12.00
N SER A 128 -56.61 7.72 -13.25
CA SER A 128 -57.54 6.91 -14.05
C SER A 128 -57.68 5.46 -13.54
N ASP A 129 -56.60 4.89 -13.03
CA ASP A 129 -56.55 3.55 -12.44
C ASP A 129 -56.11 3.54 -10.97
N SER A 130 -55.90 4.71 -10.38
CA SER A 130 -55.44 4.88 -9.00
C SER A 130 -54.13 4.18 -8.71
N SER A 131 -53.20 4.16 -9.68
CA SER A 131 -51.88 3.55 -9.59
C SER A 131 -50.78 4.60 -9.54
N ILE A 132 -49.64 4.19 -9.00
CA ILE A 132 -48.39 4.93 -9.16
C ILE A 132 -47.72 4.39 -10.43
N VAL A 133 -47.41 5.27 -11.37
CA VAL A 133 -46.69 4.92 -12.59
C VAL A 133 -45.21 5.27 -12.40
N VAL A 134 -44.37 4.33 -12.74
CA VAL A 134 -42.89 4.51 -12.76
C VAL A 134 -42.48 4.37 -14.21
N ASP A 135 -41.99 5.46 -14.80
CA ASP A 135 -41.50 5.53 -16.18
C ASP A 135 -40.10 6.11 -16.20
N ASP A 136 -39.32 5.83 -17.24
CA ASP A 136 -38.05 6.48 -17.45
C ASP A 136 -38.20 8.00 -17.50
N LEU A 137 -37.27 8.72 -16.84
CA LEU A 137 -37.24 10.19 -16.89
C LEU A 137 -36.94 10.67 -18.31
N MET A 138 -36.05 9.98 -19.01
CA MET A 138 -35.63 10.25 -20.37
C MET A 138 -36.11 9.13 -21.31
N LEU A 139 -37.23 9.35 -22.01
CA LEU A 139 -37.89 8.33 -22.83
C LEU A 139 -37.22 8.07 -24.19
N GLU A 140 -36.41 9.02 -24.68
CA GLU A 140 -35.77 8.95 -25.99
C GLU A 140 -34.44 9.72 -26.01
N LYS A 141 -33.49 9.28 -26.82
CA LYS A 141 -32.19 9.88 -26.96
C LYS A 141 -32.24 11.33 -27.47
N ASN A 142 -33.06 11.61 -28.48
CA ASN A 142 -33.14 12.90 -29.14
C ASN A 142 -34.27 13.73 -28.54
N LEU A 143 -34.00 14.51 -27.53
CA LEU A 143 -34.96 15.29 -26.78
C LEU A 143 -35.47 16.50 -27.57
N THR A 144 -36.79 16.69 -27.57
CA THR A 144 -37.44 17.95 -27.95
C THR A 144 -37.29 18.97 -26.82
N GLN A 145 -37.47 20.28 -27.11
CA GLN A 145 -37.45 21.34 -26.10
C GLN A 145 -38.50 21.12 -24.97
N ASP A 146 -39.63 20.57 -25.31
CA ASP A 146 -40.71 20.28 -24.35
C ASP A 146 -40.30 19.13 -23.43
N ASN A 147 -39.67 18.07 -23.98
CA ASN A 147 -39.16 16.95 -23.18
C ASN A 147 -38.08 17.42 -22.26
N LEU A 148 -37.12 18.22 -22.74
CA LEU A 148 -36.05 18.79 -21.92
C LEU A 148 -36.60 19.65 -20.78
N SER A 149 -37.57 20.52 -21.05
CA SER A 149 -38.17 21.34 -20.00
C SER A 149 -38.93 20.53 -18.94
N THR A 150 -39.53 19.38 -19.34
CA THR A 150 -40.15 18.46 -18.44
C THR A 150 -39.16 17.75 -17.52
N ILE A 151 -38.05 17.30 -18.06
CA ILE A 151 -36.96 16.70 -17.30
C ILE A 151 -36.37 17.72 -16.27
N ILE A 152 -36.09 18.93 -16.69
CA ILE A 152 -35.56 19.98 -15.79
C ILE A 152 -36.54 20.25 -14.65
N ARG A 153 -37.85 20.41 -14.97
CA ARG A 153 -38.90 20.61 -13.96
C ARG A 153 -38.95 19.46 -12.96
N TYR A 154 -38.94 18.22 -13.45
CA TYR A 154 -38.97 17.05 -12.56
C TYR A 154 -37.76 17.02 -11.61
N LEU A 155 -36.55 17.36 -12.09
CA LEU A 155 -35.35 17.46 -11.26
C LEU A 155 -35.46 18.58 -10.20
N ASP A 156 -36.01 19.74 -10.59
CA ASP A 156 -36.22 20.85 -9.65
C ASP A 156 -37.25 20.52 -8.56
N ASP A 157 -38.27 19.71 -8.91
CA ASP A 157 -39.25 19.22 -7.95
C ASP A 157 -38.73 18.07 -7.06
N ASN A 158 -37.55 17.46 -7.43
CA ASN A 158 -36.93 16.36 -6.72
C ASN A 158 -35.44 16.66 -6.41
N PRO A 159 -35.14 17.59 -5.47
CA PRO A 159 -33.77 18.04 -5.20
C PRO A 159 -32.78 16.92 -4.85
N THR A 160 -33.23 15.91 -4.09
CA THR A 160 -32.40 14.76 -3.70
C THR A 160 -31.91 13.96 -4.91
N LEU A 161 -32.75 13.77 -5.94
CA LEU A 161 -32.33 13.14 -7.18
C LEU A 161 -31.39 14.05 -7.98
N LYS A 162 -31.76 15.35 -8.09
CA LYS A 162 -30.96 16.35 -8.81
C LYS A 162 -29.52 16.40 -8.27
N GLU A 163 -29.34 16.46 -6.96
CA GLU A 163 -28.04 16.51 -6.31
C GLU A 163 -27.16 15.29 -6.58
N LYS A 164 -27.75 14.13 -6.86
CA LYS A 164 -26.99 12.91 -7.19
C LYS A 164 -26.44 12.91 -8.61
N ILE A 165 -27.25 13.38 -9.58
CA ILE A 165 -26.96 13.23 -11.01
C ILE A 165 -26.52 14.53 -11.70
N VAL A 166 -26.67 15.67 -11.05
CA VAL A 166 -26.28 16.99 -11.59
C VAL A 166 -25.35 17.70 -10.61
N SER A 167 -24.27 18.30 -11.11
CA SER A 167 -23.36 19.09 -10.28
C SER A 167 -24.03 20.33 -9.70
N LYS A 168 -23.46 20.86 -8.60
CA LYS A 168 -24.00 22.06 -7.92
C LYS A 168 -24.11 23.28 -8.83
N ASN A 169 -23.26 23.40 -9.84
CA ASN A 169 -23.25 24.50 -10.80
C ASN A 169 -24.01 24.15 -12.09
N GLU A 170 -24.62 22.97 -12.19
CA GLU A 170 -25.29 22.45 -13.37
C GLU A 170 -24.40 22.37 -14.62
N ASP A 171 -23.08 22.25 -14.45
CA ASP A 171 -22.10 22.21 -15.54
C ASP A 171 -21.55 20.79 -15.82
N TYR A 172 -21.84 19.82 -14.94
CA TYR A 172 -21.51 18.42 -15.12
C TYR A 172 -22.69 17.52 -14.74
N LEU A 173 -22.72 16.32 -15.35
CA LEU A 173 -23.65 15.24 -15.05
C LEU A 173 -22.87 14.06 -14.48
N ASN A 174 -23.48 13.36 -13.53
CA ASN A 174 -22.93 12.18 -12.88
C ASN A 174 -23.56 10.92 -13.46
N ILE A 175 -22.71 9.94 -13.77
CA ILE A 175 -23.11 8.57 -14.04
C ILE A 175 -22.57 7.73 -12.88
N ILE A 176 -23.44 7.08 -12.15
CA ILE A 176 -23.11 6.22 -11.02
C ILE A 176 -23.28 4.79 -11.50
N ILE A 177 -22.26 3.97 -11.33
CA ILE A 177 -22.22 2.58 -11.78
C ILE A 177 -22.09 1.70 -10.56
N ARG A 178 -22.98 0.74 -10.41
CA ARG A 178 -22.85 -0.37 -9.46
C ARG A 178 -22.22 -1.56 -10.17
N PRO A 179 -20.99 -1.95 -9.80
CA PRO A 179 -20.36 -3.14 -10.36
C PRO A 179 -21.10 -4.42 -9.92
N SER A 180 -21.08 -5.44 -10.76
CA SER A 180 -21.52 -6.79 -10.37
C SER A 180 -20.53 -7.44 -9.41
N ASP A 181 -20.95 -8.47 -8.66
CA ASP A 181 -20.17 -9.14 -7.60
C ASP A 181 -18.98 -9.99 -8.10
N ASN A 182 -18.60 -9.89 -9.35
CA ASN A 182 -17.55 -10.74 -9.95
C ASN A 182 -16.13 -10.18 -9.90
N ASP A 183 -15.87 -9.16 -9.09
CA ASP A 183 -14.52 -8.57 -8.85
C ASP A 183 -13.76 -8.12 -10.12
N GLU A 184 -14.41 -7.93 -11.26
CA GLU A 184 -13.77 -7.51 -12.52
C GLU A 184 -13.61 -5.98 -12.64
N TYR A 185 -13.33 -5.29 -11.54
CA TYR A 185 -13.20 -3.83 -11.50
C TYR A 185 -12.17 -3.26 -12.48
N THR A 186 -11.06 -3.99 -12.72
CA THR A 186 -10.05 -3.56 -13.70
C THR A 186 -10.60 -3.57 -15.12
N PHE A 187 -11.40 -4.56 -15.49
CA PHE A 187 -12.04 -4.61 -16.79
C PHE A 187 -13.06 -3.48 -16.95
N LEU A 188 -13.88 -3.26 -15.91
CA LEU A 188 -14.92 -2.22 -15.91
C LEU A 188 -14.28 -0.82 -16.00
N ALA A 189 -13.27 -0.51 -15.19
CA ALA A 189 -12.55 0.76 -15.24
C ALA A 189 -11.93 1.03 -16.63
N ASN A 190 -11.31 0.02 -17.24
CA ASN A 190 -10.77 0.13 -18.58
C ASN A 190 -11.88 0.33 -19.65
N SER A 191 -13.03 -0.33 -19.48
CA SER A 191 -14.19 -0.20 -20.37
C SER A 191 -14.79 1.20 -20.29
N ILE A 192 -14.92 1.77 -19.09
CA ILE A 192 -15.33 3.16 -18.86
C ILE A 192 -14.44 4.12 -19.64
N HIS A 193 -13.12 4.02 -19.51
CA HIS A 193 -12.19 4.86 -20.26
C HIS A 193 -12.31 4.69 -21.77
N LYS A 194 -12.54 3.47 -22.23
CA LYS A 194 -12.69 3.17 -23.66
C LYS A 194 -13.99 3.74 -24.22
N ILE A 195 -15.09 3.68 -23.48
CA ILE A 195 -16.36 4.27 -23.84
C ILE A 195 -16.23 5.80 -23.84
N ALA A 196 -15.74 6.40 -22.76
CA ALA A 196 -15.54 7.85 -22.66
C ALA A 196 -14.66 8.41 -23.78
N ALA A 197 -13.64 7.66 -24.22
CA ALA A 197 -12.76 8.06 -25.30
C ALA A 197 -13.45 8.19 -26.67
N GLN A 198 -14.64 7.62 -26.85
CA GLN A 198 -15.44 7.75 -28.09
C GLN A 198 -16.13 9.12 -28.14
N TYR A 199 -16.39 9.74 -26.99
CA TYR A 199 -17.15 10.99 -26.87
C TYR A 199 -16.27 12.12 -26.31
N LYS A 200 -15.18 12.46 -27.01
CA LYS A 200 -14.25 13.53 -26.57
C LYS A 200 -14.76 14.93 -26.77
N THR A 201 -15.66 15.11 -27.72
CA THR A 201 -16.19 16.41 -28.10
C THR A 201 -17.67 16.28 -28.44
N TYR A 202 -18.40 17.36 -28.21
CA TYR A 202 -19.81 17.46 -28.60
C TYR A 202 -20.07 18.79 -29.27
N ASN A 203 -21.13 18.86 -30.07
CA ASN A 203 -21.49 20.07 -30.80
C ASN A 203 -22.58 20.81 -30.02
N LEU A 204 -22.24 21.97 -29.46
CA LEU A 204 -23.19 22.84 -28.76
C LEU A 204 -23.46 24.07 -29.62
N ASN A 205 -24.68 24.22 -30.12
CA ASN A 205 -25.10 25.35 -30.93
C ASN A 205 -24.17 25.67 -32.15
N GLY A 206 -23.56 24.64 -32.76
CA GLY A 206 -22.66 24.76 -33.88
C GLY A 206 -21.17 24.95 -33.52
N GLU A 207 -20.85 25.03 -32.24
CA GLU A 207 -19.45 25.05 -31.73
C GLU A 207 -19.07 23.68 -31.18
N LEU A 208 -17.89 23.18 -31.57
CA LEU A 208 -17.33 21.94 -31.04
C LEU A 208 -16.71 22.23 -29.67
N LYS A 209 -17.24 21.60 -28.60
CA LYS A 209 -16.74 21.70 -27.24
C LYS A 209 -16.07 20.36 -26.83
N THR A 210 -15.01 20.45 -26.06
CA THR A 210 -14.35 19.26 -25.49
C THR A 210 -15.06 18.84 -24.21
N LEU A 211 -15.35 17.55 -24.07
CA LEU A 211 -15.87 16.99 -22.84
C LEU A 211 -14.75 16.72 -21.85
N GLU A 212 -14.99 17.09 -20.61
CA GLU A 212 -14.15 16.80 -19.47
C GLU A 212 -14.74 15.62 -18.69
N TYR A 213 -13.87 14.69 -18.30
CA TYR A 213 -14.24 13.48 -17.57
C TYR A 213 -13.52 13.43 -16.24
N SER A 214 -14.26 13.10 -15.19
CA SER A 214 -13.72 12.82 -13.86
C SER A 214 -14.22 11.47 -13.39
N TYR A 215 -13.33 10.69 -12.78
CA TYR A 215 -13.61 9.31 -12.37
C TYR A 215 -13.35 9.13 -10.90
N GLY A 216 -14.21 8.38 -10.20
CA GLY A 216 -14.04 8.15 -8.77
C GLY A 216 -14.83 6.96 -8.24
N GLY A 217 -14.87 6.88 -6.91
CA GLY A 217 -15.42 5.73 -6.19
C GLY A 217 -14.36 4.68 -5.86
N GLN A 218 -14.61 3.93 -4.80
CA GLN A 218 -13.66 2.91 -4.32
C GLN A 218 -13.39 1.85 -5.39
N SER A 219 -14.42 1.31 -6.01
CA SER A 219 -14.31 0.27 -7.05
C SER A 219 -13.53 0.78 -8.28
N TYR A 220 -13.70 2.06 -8.65
CA TYR A 220 -12.90 2.64 -9.72
C TYR A 220 -11.40 2.69 -9.38
N VAL A 221 -11.06 3.09 -8.15
CA VAL A 221 -9.67 3.10 -7.69
C VAL A 221 -9.09 1.69 -7.67
N THR A 222 -9.84 0.73 -7.12
CA THR A 222 -9.49 -0.70 -7.12
C THR A 222 -9.22 -1.22 -8.55
N GLY A 223 -10.03 -0.80 -9.53
CA GLY A 223 -9.88 -1.21 -10.93
C GLY A 223 -8.75 -0.50 -11.68
N ALA A 224 -8.48 0.77 -11.39
CA ALA A 224 -7.50 1.60 -12.12
C ALA A 224 -6.07 1.44 -11.60
N VAL A 225 -5.89 1.18 -10.30
CA VAL A 225 -4.56 1.12 -9.65
C VAL A 225 -3.69 -0.03 -10.17
N PRO A 226 -4.18 -1.26 -10.44
CA PRO A 226 -3.35 -2.36 -10.92
C PRO A 226 -2.56 -2.01 -12.18
N GLY A 227 -3.18 -1.35 -13.16
CA GLY A 227 -2.50 -0.91 -14.37
C GLY A 227 -1.39 0.11 -14.10
N LEU A 228 -1.66 1.07 -13.22
CA LEU A 228 -0.70 2.08 -12.79
C LEU A 228 0.49 1.44 -12.05
N VAL A 229 0.23 0.50 -11.14
CA VAL A 229 1.24 -0.25 -10.38
C VAL A 229 2.15 -1.04 -11.32
N ALA A 230 1.58 -1.74 -12.31
CA ALA A 230 2.35 -2.53 -13.26
C ALA A 230 3.37 -1.69 -14.05
N ASP A 231 2.98 -0.51 -14.49
CA ASP A 231 3.85 0.38 -15.25
C ASP A 231 4.88 1.08 -14.34
N GLU A 232 4.45 1.47 -13.14
CA GLU A 232 5.32 2.07 -12.13
C GLU A 232 6.47 1.13 -11.75
N VAL A 233 6.18 -0.14 -11.43
CA VAL A 233 7.20 -1.15 -11.07
C VAL A 233 8.25 -1.29 -12.16
N LYS A 234 7.86 -1.38 -13.43
CA LYS A 234 8.80 -1.48 -14.56
C LYS A 234 9.75 -0.29 -14.61
N ILE A 235 9.22 0.91 -14.47
CA ILE A 235 9.98 2.17 -14.50
C ILE A 235 10.94 2.25 -13.30
N LEU A 236 10.45 2.00 -12.09
CA LEU A 236 11.25 2.10 -10.87
C LEU A 236 12.38 1.06 -10.84
N VAL A 237 12.11 -0.19 -11.24
CA VAL A 237 13.13 -1.24 -11.34
C VAL A 237 14.19 -0.86 -12.37
N LEU A 238 13.80 -0.36 -13.54
CA LEU A 238 14.74 0.09 -14.56
C LEU A 238 15.65 1.21 -14.04
N TYR A 239 15.08 2.26 -13.45
CA TYR A 239 15.87 3.37 -12.88
C TYR A 239 16.72 2.90 -11.69
N GLY A 240 16.19 2.04 -10.83
CA GLY A 240 16.92 1.44 -9.72
C GLY A 240 18.14 0.65 -10.21
N MET A 241 17.98 -0.18 -11.25
CA MET A 241 19.06 -0.94 -11.87
C MET A 241 20.12 -0.02 -12.50
N ILE A 242 19.69 1.01 -13.25
CA ILE A 242 20.62 1.98 -13.86
C ILE A 242 21.41 2.72 -12.78
N LEU A 243 20.73 3.24 -11.77
CA LEU A 243 21.35 3.97 -10.67
C LEU A 243 22.36 3.08 -9.94
N MET A 244 21.98 1.85 -9.64
CA MET A 244 22.86 0.89 -8.99
C MET A 244 24.06 0.52 -9.86
N CYS A 245 23.89 0.29 -11.17
CA CYS A 245 24.99 0.07 -12.10
C CYS A 245 25.98 1.23 -12.07
N LEU A 246 25.51 2.47 -12.10
CA LEU A 246 26.35 3.66 -12.04
C LEU A 246 27.15 3.71 -10.73
N ILE A 247 26.48 3.49 -9.60
CA ILE A 247 27.14 3.50 -8.29
C ILE A 247 28.19 2.40 -8.20
N LEU A 248 27.88 1.18 -8.67
CA LEU A 248 28.81 0.07 -8.67
C LEU A 248 30.03 0.32 -9.59
N ILE A 249 29.82 0.90 -10.77
CA ILE A 249 30.91 1.25 -11.69
C ILE A 249 31.87 2.26 -11.03
N ILE A 250 31.33 3.30 -10.39
CA ILE A 250 32.11 4.33 -9.70
C ILE A 250 32.91 3.71 -8.54
N ASN A 251 32.29 2.83 -7.78
CA ASN A 251 32.88 2.24 -6.58
C ASN A 251 33.87 1.13 -6.89
N LEU A 252 33.52 0.16 -7.73
CA LEU A 252 34.35 -1.00 -8.02
C LEU A 252 35.36 -0.74 -9.14
N LYS A 253 35.10 0.27 -9.99
CA LYS A 253 35.98 0.64 -11.14
C LYS A 253 36.29 -0.56 -12.05
N ASN A 254 35.40 -1.53 -12.11
CA ASN A 254 35.60 -2.78 -12.84
C ASN A 254 34.22 -3.28 -13.40
N ILE A 255 34.03 -3.17 -14.71
CA ILE A 255 32.78 -3.52 -15.39
C ILE A 255 32.42 -5.01 -15.25
N PRO A 256 33.35 -5.98 -15.43
CA PRO A 256 33.03 -7.38 -15.20
C PRO A 256 32.42 -7.67 -13.83
N SER A 257 32.97 -7.05 -12.77
CA SER A 257 32.43 -7.22 -11.41
C SER A 257 30.99 -6.74 -11.28
N VAL A 258 30.69 -5.60 -11.90
CA VAL A 258 29.32 -5.04 -11.91
C VAL A 258 28.37 -5.99 -12.60
N PHE A 259 28.74 -6.52 -13.76
CA PHE A 259 27.91 -7.48 -14.49
C PHE A 259 27.63 -8.75 -13.68
N LEU A 260 28.62 -9.28 -12.93
CA LEU A 260 28.41 -10.45 -12.07
C LEU A 260 27.41 -10.17 -10.94
N ILE A 261 27.53 -9.02 -10.28
CA ILE A 261 26.59 -8.63 -9.21
C ILE A 261 25.19 -8.47 -9.77
N ILE A 262 25.03 -7.74 -10.89
CA ILE A 262 23.73 -7.54 -11.52
C ILE A 262 23.09 -8.85 -11.97
N SER A 263 23.88 -9.82 -12.45
CA SER A 263 23.36 -11.14 -12.82
C SER A 263 22.75 -11.88 -11.63
N VAL A 264 23.40 -11.85 -10.47
CA VAL A 264 22.87 -12.45 -9.23
C VAL A 264 21.59 -11.73 -8.79
N ILE A 265 21.57 -10.41 -8.81
CA ILE A 265 20.42 -9.60 -8.43
C ILE A 265 19.21 -9.87 -9.34
N SER A 266 19.42 -9.86 -10.66
CA SER A 266 18.34 -10.08 -11.62
C SER A 266 17.71 -11.48 -11.48
N LEU A 267 18.52 -12.51 -11.26
CA LEU A 267 18.01 -13.86 -11.00
C LEU A 267 17.27 -13.95 -9.67
N SER A 268 17.77 -13.26 -8.63
CA SER A 268 17.10 -13.24 -7.32
C SER A 268 15.76 -12.53 -7.39
N LEU A 269 15.72 -11.39 -8.09
CA LEU A 269 14.50 -10.61 -8.29
C LEU A 269 13.43 -11.39 -9.04
N GLY A 270 13.80 -11.98 -10.18
CA GLY A 270 12.88 -12.81 -10.94
C GLY A 270 12.41 -14.03 -10.14
N SER A 271 13.30 -14.66 -9.36
CA SER A 271 12.94 -15.80 -8.51
C SER A 271 12.02 -15.40 -7.34
N MET A 272 12.18 -14.22 -6.76
CA MET A 272 11.29 -13.69 -5.74
C MET A 272 9.86 -13.53 -6.29
N LEU A 273 9.71 -12.85 -7.41
CA LEU A 273 8.41 -12.68 -8.05
C LEU A 273 7.82 -14.01 -8.50
N GLY A 274 8.65 -14.90 -9.09
CA GLY A 274 8.20 -16.22 -9.48
C GLY A 274 7.74 -17.08 -8.29
N PHE A 275 8.42 -16.99 -7.14
CA PHE A 275 8.00 -17.65 -5.91
C PHE A 275 6.62 -17.19 -5.46
N MET A 276 6.37 -15.87 -5.45
CA MET A 276 5.07 -15.29 -5.12
C MET A 276 3.96 -15.89 -5.98
N GLY A 277 4.15 -15.94 -7.30
CA GLY A 277 3.17 -16.52 -8.22
C GLY A 277 2.99 -18.03 -8.02
N TRP A 278 4.06 -18.79 -7.74
CA TRP A 278 3.92 -20.22 -7.44
C TRP A 278 3.14 -20.47 -6.15
N VAL A 279 3.41 -19.71 -5.08
CA VAL A 279 2.68 -19.88 -3.83
C VAL A 279 1.20 -19.58 -4.05
N TYR A 280 0.87 -18.48 -4.74
CA TYR A 280 -0.52 -18.21 -5.11
C TYR A 280 -1.15 -19.36 -5.89
N HIS A 281 -0.48 -19.86 -6.94
CA HIS A 281 -1.01 -20.92 -7.78
C HIS A 281 -1.34 -22.22 -7.01
N PHE A 282 -0.56 -22.56 -5.98
CA PHE A 282 -0.80 -23.78 -5.19
C PHE A 282 -1.73 -23.56 -4.01
N THR A 283 -1.82 -22.35 -3.46
CA THR A 283 -2.57 -22.09 -2.22
C THR A 283 -3.84 -21.30 -2.45
N PHE A 284 -3.96 -20.60 -3.57
CA PHE A 284 -5.01 -19.62 -3.87
C PHE A 284 -5.16 -18.56 -2.77
N SER A 285 -4.09 -18.30 -2.00
CA SER A 285 -4.13 -17.35 -0.90
C SER A 285 -3.97 -15.93 -1.40
N GLU A 286 -4.94 -15.08 -1.11
CA GLU A 286 -4.97 -13.65 -1.43
C GLU A 286 -3.79 -12.86 -0.82
N ALA A 287 -3.18 -13.39 0.24
CA ALA A 287 -1.97 -12.83 0.83
C ALA A 287 -0.81 -12.66 -0.17
N PHE A 288 -0.85 -13.41 -1.30
CA PHE A 288 0.15 -13.37 -2.35
C PHE A 288 -0.32 -12.65 -3.63
N TYR A 289 -1.39 -11.87 -3.55
CA TYR A 289 -1.70 -10.90 -4.60
C TYR A 289 -0.61 -9.82 -4.67
N PHE A 290 -0.34 -9.37 -5.88
CA PHE A 290 0.57 -8.24 -6.08
C PHE A 290 -0.22 -6.94 -5.98
N THR A 291 -0.03 -6.23 -4.88
CA THR A 291 -0.76 -5.01 -4.53
C THR A 291 0.13 -3.78 -4.66
N LEU A 292 -0.45 -2.59 -4.50
CA LEU A 292 0.24 -1.31 -4.42
C LEU A 292 1.39 -1.33 -3.40
N ASN A 293 1.20 -2.00 -2.25
CA ASN A 293 2.22 -2.17 -1.22
C ASN A 293 3.47 -2.89 -1.74
N ASN A 294 3.26 -3.84 -2.64
CA ASN A 294 4.31 -4.71 -3.18
C ASN A 294 5.20 -4.01 -4.22
N THR A 295 4.82 -2.81 -4.67
CA THR A 295 5.60 -1.98 -5.61
C THR A 295 7.02 -1.72 -5.11
N SER A 296 7.22 -1.65 -3.79
CA SER A 296 8.54 -1.46 -3.17
C SER A 296 9.41 -2.73 -3.17
N MET A 297 8.83 -3.94 -3.18
CA MET A 297 9.58 -5.22 -3.04
C MET A 297 10.74 -5.37 -4.01
N PRO A 298 10.58 -5.11 -5.33
CA PRO A 298 11.67 -5.26 -6.28
C PRO A 298 12.88 -4.38 -5.94
N ILE A 299 12.65 -3.14 -5.52
CA ILE A 299 13.72 -2.20 -5.17
C ILE A 299 14.37 -2.59 -3.84
N VAL A 300 13.58 -3.06 -2.88
CA VAL A 300 14.08 -3.56 -1.59
C VAL A 300 15.03 -4.74 -1.81
N LEU A 301 14.60 -5.75 -2.59
CA LEU A 301 15.46 -6.90 -2.87
C LEU A 301 16.68 -6.52 -3.69
N LEU A 302 16.53 -5.64 -4.68
CA LEU A 302 17.61 -5.14 -5.53
C LEU A 302 18.75 -4.53 -4.69
N THR A 303 18.40 -3.76 -3.66
CA THR A 303 19.39 -3.13 -2.77
C THR A 303 20.00 -4.13 -1.79
N ILE A 304 19.21 -5.01 -1.19
CA ILE A 304 19.70 -6.03 -0.24
C ILE A 304 20.64 -7.04 -0.93
N ALA A 305 20.20 -7.59 -2.07
CA ALA A 305 21.01 -8.57 -2.83
C ALA A 305 22.31 -7.97 -3.36
N ASN A 306 22.37 -6.66 -3.57
CA ASN A 306 23.58 -5.95 -3.95
C ASN A 306 24.64 -5.97 -2.86
N SER A 307 24.26 -5.83 -1.58
CA SER A 307 25.17 -5.78 -0.44
C SER A 307 26.13 -6.99 -0.42
N ASP A 308 25.60 -8.20 -0.48
CA ASP A 308 26.39 -9.43 -0.49
C ASP A 308 27.40 -9.45 -1.64
N GLY A 309 26.97 -9.07 -2.85
CA GLY A 309 27.84 -9.02 -4.04
C GLY A 309 29.00 -8.04 -3.89
N VAL A 310 28.74 -6.85 -3.35
CA VAL A 310 29.74 -5.82 -3.10
C VAL A 310 30.77 -6.30 -2.08
N HIS A 311 30.33 -6.94 -0.99
CA HIS A 311 31.24 -7.48 0.02
C HIS A 311 32.14 -8.58 -0.54
N VAL A 312 31.59 -9.52 -1.33
CA VAL A 312 32.36 -10.60 -1.96
C VAL A 312 33.42 -10.04 -2.92
N ILE A 313 33.03 -9.14 -3.82
CA ILE A 313 33.96 -8.55 -4.82
C ILE A 313 35.03 -7.70 -4.14
N SER A 314 34.67 -6.86 -3.18
CA SER A 314 35.60 -5.99 -2.47
C SER A 314 36.67 -6.83 -1.71
N ARG A 315 36.22 -7.88 -1.02
CA ARG A 315 37.12 -8.80 -0.33
C ARG A 315 37.97 -9.60 -1.31
N PHE A 316 37.41 -10.09 -2.39
CA PHE A 316 38.12 -10.79 -3.43
C PHE A 316 39.27 -9.91 -4.00
N PHE A 317 39.02 -8.64 -4.31
CA PHE A 317 40.08 -7.74 -4.78
C PHE A 317 41.17 -7.52 -3.75
N LYS A 318 40.85 -7.41 -2.46
CA LYS A 318 41.79 -7.29 -1.36
C LYS A 318 42.72 -8.51 -1.28
N GLU A 319 42.17 -9.72 -1.40
CA GLU A 319 42.93 -10.97 -1.37
C GLU A 319 43.67 -11.22 -2.70
N LEU A 320 43.11 -10.85 -3.86
CA LEU A 320 43.76 -10.94 -5.16
C LEU A 320 45.04 -10.06 -5.23
N ARG A 321 44.99 -8.88 -4.60
CA ARG A 321 46.14 -7.96 -4.47
C ARG A 321 47.31 -8.64 -3.77
N LYS A 322 47.04 -9.48 -2.75
CA LYS A 322 48.06 -10.17 -1.95
C LYS A 322 48.54 -11.45 -2.60
N LEU A 323 47.57 -12.30 -3.04
CA LEU A 323 47.86 -13.68 -3.46
C LEU A 323 48.17 -13.81 -4.94
N LYS A 324 47.76 -12.84 -5.77
CA LYS A 324 47.94 -12.78 -7.23
C LYS A 324 47.41 -14.02 -7.99
N ASP A 325 46.60 -14.86 -7.35
CA ASP A 325 45.94 -16.02 -7.90
C ASP A 325 44.42 -15.94 -7.65
N THR A 326 43.63 -16.08 -8.72
CA THR A 326 42.19 -15.92 -8.67
C THR A 326 41.52 -16.95 -7.77
N LYS A 327 41.89 -18.25 -7.91
CA LYS A 327 41.24 -19.33 -7.14
C LYS A 327 41.60 -19.26 -5.66
N LEU A 328 42.85 -18.96 -5.33
CA LEU A 328 43.27 -18.78 -3.95
C LEU A 328 42.62 -17.55 -3.35
N ALA A 329 42.54 -16.44 -4.08
CA ALA A 329 41.92 -15.21 -3.61
C ALA A 329 40.45 -15.36 -3.31
N ILE A 330 39.65 -16.01 -4.19
CA ILE A 330 38.25 -16.20 -3.94
C ILE A 330 38.00 -17.23 -2.81
N ASN A 331 38.83 -18.26 -2.72
CA ASN A 331 38.74 -19.22 -1.61
C ASN A 331 38.96 -18.53 -0.27
N GLU A 332 39.96 -17.68 -0.17
CA GLU A 332 40.29 -16.93 1.06
C GLU A 332 39.19 -15.90 1.38
N ALA A 333 38.71 -15.15 0.37
CA ALA A 333 37.61 -14.21 0.53
C ALA A 333 36.34 -14.90 1.05
N MET A 334 35.95 -16.04 0.46
CA MET A 334 34.76 -16.79 0.90
C MET A 334 34.94 -17.45 2.27
N ASN A 335 36.14 -17.88 2.61
CA ASN A 335 36.43 -18.37 3.97
C ASN A 335 36.22 -17.30 5.06
N HIS A 336 36.46 -16.05 4.76
CA HIS A 336 36.20 -14.95 5.68
C HIS A 336 34.71 -14.51 5.68
N LEU A 337 34.10 -14.45 4.50
CA LEU A 337 32.77 -13.84 4.34
C LEU A 337 31.59 -14.79 4.48
N PHE A 338 31.80 -16.11 4.32
CA PHE A 338 30.70 -17.09 4.35
C PHE A 338 29.82 -16.93 5.59
N LEU A 339 30.45 -16.79 6.75
CA LEU A 339 29.72 -16.73 8.04
C LEU A 339 29.04 -15.36 8.25
N PRO A 340 29.69 -14.20 8.05
CA PRO A 340 29.03 -12.90 8.08
C PRO A 340 27.85 -12.78 7.13
N ILE A 341 28.04 -13.12 5.84
CA ILE A 341 26.97 -13.07 4.83
C ILE A 341 25.79 -13.99 5.20
N SER A 342 26.08 -15.21 5.68
CA SER A 342 25.00 -16.11 6.13
C SER A 342 24.22 -15.52 7.31
N LEU A 343 24.90 -14.87 8.24
CA LEU A 343 24.23 -14.25 9.39
C LEU A 343 23.38 -13.05 8.97
N THR A 344 23.93 -12.16 8.14
CA THR A 344 23.18 -10.99 7.66
C THR A 344 21.95 -11.43 6.86
N SER A 345 22.09 -12.33 5.89
CA SER A 345 20.94 -12.80 5.09
C SER A 345 19.88 -13.50 5.94
N ILE A 346 20.27 -14.31 6.95
CA ILE A 346 19.32 -14.95 7.86
C ILE A 346 18.61 -13.90 8.74
N THR A 347 19.33 -12.95 9.31
CA THR A 347 18.72 -11.92 10.17
C THR A 347 17.78 -11.03 9.38
N THR A 348 18.14 -10.68 8.17
CA THR A 348 17.30 -9.87 7.27
C THR A 348 16.05 -10.64 6.82
N ALA A 349 16.18 -11.90 6.42
CA ALA A 349 15.02 -12.74 6.09
C ALA A 349 14.07 -12.90 7.29
N LEU A 350 14.60 -13.11 8.51
CA LEU A 350 13.80 -13.18 9.72
C LEU A 350 13.14 -11.86 10.09
N ALA A 351 13.79 -10.72 9.81
CA ALA A 351 13.17 -9.41 10.00
C ALA A 351 11.94 -9.23 9.10
N PHE A 352 11.99 -9.67 7.83
CA PHE A 352 10.81 -9.66 6.96
C PHE A 352 9.76 -10.69 7.34
N LEU A 353 10.16 -11.88 7.79
CA LEU A 353 9.23 -12.89 8.30
C LEU A 353 8.47 -12.41 9.54
N SER A 354 8.97 -11.42 10.28
CA SER A 354 8.22 -10.84 11.41
C SER A 354 6.91 -10.16 10.97
N LEU A 355 6.77 -9.81 9.69
CA LEU A 355 5.53 -9.27 9.12
C LEU A 355 4.37 -10.27 9.12
N ILE A 356 4.63 -11.57 9.30
CA ILE A 356 3.59 -12.59 9.50
C ILE A 356 2.72 -12.28 10.73
N PHE A 357 3.27 -11.59 11.71
CA PHE A 357 2.56 -11.19 12.93
C PHE A 357 1.82 -9.85 12.79
N SER A 358 1.86 -9.23 11.61
CA SER A 358 1.08 -8.02 11.33
C SER A 358 -0.42 -8.34 11.33
N PRO A 359 -1.26 -7.49 11.94
CA PRO A 359 -2.70 -7.64 11.85
C PRO A 359 -3.27 -7.26 10.47
N LEU A 360 -2.48 -6.63 9.60
CA LEU A 360 -2.92 -6.26 8.25
C LEU A 360 -2.76 -7.45 7.30
N ASN A 361 -3.82 -7.76 6.56
CA ASN A 361 -3.78 -8.78 5.51
C ASN A 361 -2.77 -8.39 4.40
N GLY A 362 -2.21 -9.39 3.73
CA GLY A 362 -1.20 -9.18 2.68
C GLY A 362 0.22 -8.87 3.19
N MET A 363 0.40 -8.38 4.45
CA MET A 363 1.74 -8.14 5.01
C MET A 363 2.53 -9.43 5.22
N ASN A 364 1.85 -10.53 5.54
CA ASN A 364 2.44 -11.86 5.64
C ASN A 364 3.01 -12.31 4.27
N GLY A 365 2.24 -12.16 3.19
CA GLY A 365 2.70 -12.47 1.83
C GLY A 365 3.88 -11.62 1.40
N TYR A 366 3.85 -10.31 1.70
CA TYR A 366 4.97 -9.40 1.51
C TYR A 366 6.24 -9.90 2.22
N GLY A 367 6.13 -10.21 3.52
CA GLY A 367 7.26 -10.67 4.34
C GLY A 367 7.84 -12.00 3.87
N ILE A 368 6.99 -12.98 3.57
CA ILE A 368 7.41 -14.31 3.09
C ILE A 368 8.09 -14.21 1.73
N THR A 369 7.51 -13.43 0.80
CA THR A 369 8.05 -13.25 -0.55
C THR A 369 9.44 -12.61 -0.53
N LEU A 370 9.62 -11.54 0.25
CA LEU A 370 10.94 -10.90 0.42
C LEU A 370 11.94 -11.81 1.13
N ALA A 371 11.52 -12.50 2.17
CA ALA A 371 12.40 -13.44 2.88
C ALA A 371 12.89 -14.55 1.94
N PHE A 372 12.04 -15.06 1.06
CA PHE A 372 12.45 -16.01 0.03
C PHE A 372 13.44 -15.37 -0.97
N GLY A 373 13.16 -14.15 -1.44
CA GLY A 373 14.05 -13.42 -2.35
C GLY A 373 15.46 -13.24 -1.77
N ILE A 374 15.55 -12.86 -0.48
CA ILE A 374 16.80 -12.71 0.26
C ILE A 374 17.50 -14.07 0.43
N PHE A 375 16.76 -15.10 0.80
CA PHE A 375 17.30 -16.46 0.89
C PHE A 375 17.89 -16.93 -0.45
N TRP A 376 17.20 -16.67 -1.54
CA TRP A 376 17.69 -17.05 -2.87
C TRP A 376 18.91 -16.23 -3.29
N ALA A 377 18.93 -14.94 -3.02
CA ALA A 377 20.09 -14.07 -3.22
C ALA A 377 21.32 -14.56 -2.42
N TRP A 378 21.11 -14.95 -1.16
CA TRP A 378 22.14 -15.56 -0.33
C TRP A 378 22.69 -16.86 -0.95
N VAL A 379 21.83 -17.77 -1.40
CA VAL A 379 22.25 -19.01 -2.07
C VAL A 379 23.11 -18.69 -3.32
N LEU A 380 22.65 -17.76 -4.16
CA LEU A 380 23.40 -17.38 -5.37
C LEU A 380 24.72 -16.65 -5.04
N SER A 381 24.76 -15.82 -4.01
CA SER A 381 25.96 -15.12 -3.56
C SER A 381 27.02 -16.05 -2.98
N LEU A 382 26.63 -17.16 -2.36
CA LEU A 382 27.54 -18.16 -1.83
C LEU A 382 27.98 -19.23 -2.84
N THR A 383 27.22 -19.45 -3.90
CA THR A 383 27.46 -20.52 -4.88
C THR A 383 27.80 -19.97 -6.27
N MET A 384 26.85 -19.30 -6.91
CA MET A 384 27.00 -18.81 -8.28
C MET A 384 28.03 -17.70 -8.43
N LEU A 385 28.04 -16.73 -7.53
CA LEU A 385 28.97 -15.59 -7.62
C LEU A 385 30.44 -16.00 -7.53
N PRO A 386 30.89 -16.83 -6.54
CA PRO A 386 32.26 -17.34 -6.52
C PRO A 386 32.60 -18.21 -7.75
N ALA A 387 31.62 -18.99 -8.25
CA ALA A 387 31.82 -19.77 -9.46
C ALA A 387 32.06 -18.87 -10.69
N LEU A 388 31.25 -17.83 -10.86
CA LEU A 388 31.41 -16.84 -11.94
C LEU A 388 32.74 -16.10 -11.85
N ILE A 389 33.15 -15.68 -10.65
CA ILE A 389 34.45 -15.03 -10.42
C ILE A 389 35.61 -15.97 -10.85
N SER A 390 35.50 -17.27 -10.55
CA SER A 390 36.53 -18.25 -10.90
C SER A 390 36.66 -18.52 -12.40
N LEU A 391 35.62 -18.24 -13.20
CA LEU A 391 35.61 -18.40 -14.65
C LEU A 391 36.29 -17.25 -15.40
N ILE A 392 36.43 -16.09 -14.77
CA ILE A 392 36.98 -14.88 -15.39
C ILE A 392 38.49 -14.79 -15.09
N ARG A 393 39.26 -14.34 -16.08
CA ARG A 393 40.68 -14.01 -15.89
C ARG A 393 40.79 -12.59 -15.39
N TRP A 394 41.30 -12.44 -14.16
CA TRP A 394 41.49 -11.15 -13.51
C TRP A 394 42.95 -10.71 -13.60
N ASP A 395 43.17 -9.41 -13.89
CA ASP A 395 44.49 -8.82 -13.84
C ASP A 395 44.80 -8.28 -12.42
N PRO A 396 45.70 -8.91 -11.66
CA PRO A 396 46.08 -8.48 -10.32
C PRO A 396 46.69 -7.08 -10.26
N ASN A 397 47.20 -6.57 -11.39
CA ASN A 397 47.85 -5.26 -11.49
C ASN A 397 46.92 -4.15 -11.97
N SER A 398 45.62 -4.46 -12.21
CA SER A 398 44.65 -3.47 -12.64
C SER A 398 44.45 -2.37 -11.62
N LYS A 399 44.10 -1.15 -12.08
CA LYS A 399 43.86 0.02 -11.21
C LYS A 399 42.78 -0.26 -10.17
N ALA A 400 41.79 -1.04 -10.50
CA ALA A 400 40.67 -1.42 -9.61
C ALA A 400 41.18 -2.27 -8.42
N VAL A 401 42.17 -3.13 -8.65
CA VAL A 401 42.74 -3.99 -7.62
C VAL A 401 43.82 -3.25 -6.79
N MET A 402 44.69 -2.46 -7.41
CA MET A 402 45.89 -1.91 -6.77
C MET A 402 45.70 -0.62 -5.96
N GLN A 403 44.69 0.21 -6.28
CA GLN A 403 44.58 1.52 -5.62
C GLN A 403 43.62 1.49 -4.44
N PRO A 404 44.05 1.80 -3.19
CA PRO A 404 43.12 1.98 -2.08
C PRO A 404 42.21 3.19 -2.33
N SER A 405 40.94 3.05 -1.96
CA SER A 405 39.95 4.11 -2.08
C SER A 405 40.29 5.32 -1.19
N ILE A 406 39.87 6.53 -1.59
CA ILE A 406 39.96 7.74 -0.75
C ILE A 406 39.23 7.52 0.58
N ILE A 407 38.13 6.80 0.57
CA ILE A 407 37.33 6.46 1.74
C ILE A 407 38.13 5.57 2.71
N GLU A 408 38.95 4.64 2.20
CA GLU A 408 39.80 3.76 3.01
C GLU A 408 40.78 4.59 3.86
N LYS A 409 41.42 5.63 3.28
CA LYS A 409 42.31 6.56 3.99
C LYS A 409 41.57 7.44 5.01
N LEU A 410 40.32 7.80 4.73
CA LEU A 410 39.51 8.60 5.64
C LEU A 410 39.11 7.80 6.88
N MET A 411 38.84 6.50 6.73
CA MET A 411 38.44 5.62 7.82
C MET A 411 39.50 5.43 8.88
N THR A 412 40.78 5.37 8.51
CA THR A 412 41.87 5.31 9.49
C THR A 412 41.87 6.54 10.40
N ARG A 413 41.70 7.74 9.81
CA ARG A 413 41.63 8.99 10.59
C ARG A 413 40.40 9.04 11.47
N PHE A 414 39.28 8.52 10.96
CA PHE A 414 38.02 8.47 11.69
C PHE A 414 38.10 7.52 12.89
N GLY A 415 38.74 6.34 12.74
CA GLY A 415 38.98 5.41 13.84
C GLY A 415 39.83 6.02 14.96
N ALA A 416 40.86 6.80 14.61
CA ALA A 416 41.64 7.52 15.58
C ALA A 416 40.86 8.61 16.32
N LEU A 417 39.94 9.30 15.65
CA LEU A 417 39.06 10.32 16.28
C LEU A 417 38.14 9.67 17.32
N ILE A 418 37.54 8.51 16.99
CA ILE A 418 36.62 7.80 17.89
C ILE A 418 37.33 7.33 19.14
N THR A 419 38.49 6.73 19.00
CA THR A 419 39.26 6.26 20.16
C THR A 419 39.76 7.39 21.05
N LYS A 420 40.05 8.57 20.46
CA LYS A 420 40.50 9.75 21.22
C LYS A 420 39.35 10.40 22.04
N ASN A 421 38.12 10.41 21.52
CA ASN A 421 37.02 11.14 22.14
C ASN A 421 35.70 10.31 22.20
N PRO A 422 35.70 9.05 22.68
CA PRO A 422 34.54 8.17 22.56
C PRO A 422 33.33 8.69 23.30
N LYS A 423 33.49 9.29 24.50
CA LYS A 423 32.37 9.84 25.28
C LYS A 423 31.70 11.03 24.59
N LYS A 424 32.49 11.96 23.99
CA LYS A 424 31.92 13.13 23.29
C LYS A 424 31.11 12.70 22.08
N ILE A 425 31.59 11.73 21.30
CA ILE A 425 30.89 11.20 20.12
C ILE A 425 29.61 10.48 20.54
N MET A 426 29.69 9.64 21.58
CA MET A 426 28.51 8.97 22.10
C MET A 426 27.43 9.96 22.58
N TYR A 427 27.81 11.00 23.34
CA TYR A 427 26.86 11.99 23.83
C TYR A 427 26.26 12.86 22.70
N SER A 428 27.05 13.20 21.66
CA SER A 428 26.51 13.94 20.51
C SER A 428 25.52 13.10 19.71
N ALA A 429 25.80 11.80 19.51
CA ALA A 429 24.86 10.88 18.88
C ALA A 429 23.59 10.71 19.70
N LEU A 430 23.70 10.56 21.01
CA LEU A 430 22.55 10.45 21.92
C LEU A 430 21.72 11.76 21.93
N GLY A 431 22.35 12.92 21.90
CA GLY A 431 21.67 14.21 21.77
C GLY A 431 20.83 14.32 20.50
N PHE A 432 21.37 13.83 19.38
CA PHE A 432 20.64 13.77 18.11
C PHE A 432 19.41 12.84 18.20
N VAL A 433 19.54 11.69 18.87
CA VAL A 433 18.41 10.76 19.13
C VAL A 433 17.34 11.44 19.97
N ILE A 434 17.72 12.16 21.04
CA ILE A 434 16.78 12.86 21.90
C ILE A 434 16.00 13.94 21.12
N ILE A 435 16.66 14.71 20.27
CA ILE A 435 16.00 15.67 19.38
C ILE A 435 15.01 14.96 18.45
N SER A 436 15.41 13.83 17.89
CA SER A 436 14.52 13.04 17.02
C SER A 436 13.32 12.48 17.75
N MET A 437 13.42 12.16 19.04
CA MET A 437 12.28 11.70 19.86
C MET A 437 11.17 12.77 19.95
N VAL A 438 11.50 14.05 19.89
CA VAL A 438 10.48 15.12 19.81
C VAL A 438 9.68 14.98 18.51
N GLY A 439 10.33 14.61 17.41
CA GLY A 439 9.63 14.39 16.14
C GLY A 439 8.61 13.25 16.18
N LEU A 440 8.85 12.21 17.00
CA LEU A 440 7.89 11.10 17.15
C LEU A 440 6.50 11.56 17.61
N THR A 441 6.44 12.59 18.45
CA THR A 441 5.16 13.13 18.96
C THR A 441 4.39 13.93 17.91
N LEU A 442 5.01 14.24 16.78
CA LEU A 442 4.42 15.00 15.68
C LEU A 442 3.92 14.11 14.54
N ILE A 443 4.16 12.81 14.60
CA ILE A 443 3.71 11.87 13.57
C ILE A 443 2.19 11.80 13.56
N LYS A 444 1.62 11.95 12.37
CA LYS A 444 0.19 11.73 12.12
C LYS A 444 0.02 10.43 11.35
N VAL A 445 -1.08 9.72 11.62
CA VAL A 445 -1.49 8.57 10.81
C VAL A 445 -2.50 9.07 9.78
N GLU A 446 -2.20 8.86 8.51
CA GLU A 446 -3.06 9.27 7.40
C GLU A 446 -3.07 8.17 6.34
N VAL A 447 -4.25 7.64 6.06
CA VAL A 447 -4.42 6.52 5.11
C VAL A 447 -5.25 6.95 3.90
N ASN A 448 -5.57 8.25 3.80
CA ASN A 448 -6.32 8.79 2.68
C ASN A 448 -5.66 8.45 1.33
N TYR A 449 -6.28 7.53 0.58
CA TYR A 449 -5.74 7.00 -0.67
C TYR A 449 -5.63 8.06 -1.77
N ILE A 450 -6.50 9.08 -1.79
CA ILE A 450 -6.45 10.16 -2.78
C ILE A 450 -5.15 10.97 -2.62
N LYS A 451 -4.75 11.24 -1.37
CA LYS A 451 -3.49 11.92 -1.08
C LYS A 451 -2.24 11.08 -1.38
N MET A 452 -2.40 9.78 -1.60
CA MET A 452 -1.26 8.92 -1.98
C MET A 452 -0.76 9.20 -3.39
N PHE A 453 -1.57 9.75 -4.28
CA PHE A 453 -1.18 10.06 -5.65
C PHE A 453 -0.68 11.51 -5.81
N LYS A 454 0.28 11.73 -6.69
CA LYS A 454 0.77 13.08 -7.03
C LYS A 454 -0.32 13.90 -7.69
N LYS A 455 -0.25 15.24 -7.52
CA LYS A 455 -1.07 16.19 -8.29
C LYS A 455 -0.83 16.00 -9.78
N GLY A 456 -1.88 16.07 -10.60
CA GLY A 456 -1.83 15.77 -12.02
C GLY A 456 -2.08 14.30 -12.38
N SER A 457 -2.30 13.42 -11.39
CA SER A 457 -2.79 12.06 -11.65
C SER A 457 -4.31 12.07 -11.83
N ILE A 458 -4.81 11.29 -12.77
CA ILE A 458 -6.25 11.18 -13.04
C ILE A 458 -7.02 10.82 -11.78
N ILE A 459 -6.54 9.85 -10.97
CA ILE A 459 -7.20 9.39 -9.75
C ILE A 459 -7.36 10.55 -8.75
N ARG A 460 -6.28 11.32 -8.49
CA ARG A 460 -6.32 12.39 -7.50
C ARG A 460 -7.14 13.59 -7.97
N ASP A 461 -6.90 14.04 -9.19
CA ASP A 461 -7.53 15.25 -9.70
C ASP A 461 -9.03 15.04 -9.94
N SER A 462 -9.43 13.85 -10.43
CA SER A 462 -10.84 13.47 -10.54
C SER A 462 -11.53 13.36 -9.18
N ALA A 463 -10.87 12.76 -8.20
CA ALA A 463 -11.43 12.63 -6.87
C ALA A 463 -11.67 13.99 -6.19
N ILE A 464 -10.72 14.93 -6.33
CA ILE A 464 -10.90 16.31 -5.83
C ILE A 464 -12.07 16.99 -6.55
N PHE A 465 -12.16 16.81 -7.87
CA PHE A 465 -13.24 17.36 -8.66
C PHE A 465 -14.62 16.86 -8.19
N LEU A 466 -14.77 15.54 -7.99
CA LEU A 466 -16.01 14.95 -7.51
C LEU A 466 -16.37 15.41 -6.09
N ASP A 467 -15.38 15.61 -5.22
CA ASP A 467 -15.59 16.15 -3.88
C ASP A 467 -16.08 17.61 -3.87
N GLU A 468 -15.60 18.43 -4.81
CA GLU A 468 -15.92 19.86 -4.89
C GLU A 468 -17.24 20.14 -5.64
N HIS A 469 -17.53 19.38 -6.69
CA HIS A 469 -18.62 19.68 -7.62
C HIS A 469 -19.79 18.69 -7.57
N MET A 470 -19.57 17.46 -7.06
CA MET A 470 -20.50 16.35 -7.11
C MET A 470 -20.85 15.78 -5.73
N THR A 471 -21.19 14.50 -5.69
CA THR A 471 -21.62 13.77 -4.50
C THR A 471 -20.48 13.34 -3.57
N GLY A 472 -19.21 13.50 -4.00
CA GLY A 472 -18.03 13.04 -3.26
C GLY A 472 -17.56 11.64 -3.67
N ASN A 473 -16.54 11.13 -2.98
CA ASN A 473 -15.87 9.87 -3.31
C ASN A 473 -15.97 8.81 -2.21
N LEU A 474 -16.44 9.16 -1.03
CA LEU A 474 -16.54 8.24 0.10
C LEU A 474 -17.99 7.93 0.38
N ASN A 475 -18.23 6.75 0.95
CA ASN A 475 -19.50 6.38 1.51
C ASN A 475 -19.39 6.00 2.99
N LEU A 476 -20.47 6.20 3.71
CA LEU A 476 -20.74 5.61 5.01
C LEU A 476 -22.07 4.84 4.87
N LEU A 477 -22.04 3.58 5.24
CA LEU A 477 -23.19 2.69 5.26
C LEU A 477 -23.60 2.46 6.71
N ILE A 478 -24.87 2.64 7.01
CA ILE A 478 -25.42 2.35 8.33
C ILE A 478 -26.55 1.35 8.17
N ASN A 479 -26.29 0.10 8.49
CA ASN A 479 -27.32 -0.93 8.56
C ASN A 479 -28.08 -0.79 9.88
N ILE A 480 -29.40 -0.77 9.80
CA ILE A 480 -30.33 -0.62 10.94
C ILE A 480 -31.22 -1.85 10.96
N GLU A 481 -31.10 -2.63 12.02
CA GLU A 481 -31.81 -3.89 12.19
C GLU A 481 -32.77 -3.81 13.40
N ALA A 482 -33.91 -4.46 13.27
CA ALA A 482 -34.90 -4.66 14.33
C ALA A 482 -35.22 -6.15 14.52
N GLU A 483 -35.59 -6.56 15.73
CA GLU A 483 -35.92 -7.96 16.02
C GLU A 483 -37.25 -8.39 15.42
N GLU A 484 -38.21 -7.45 15.20
CA GLU A 484 -39.58 -7.75 14.77
C GLU A 484 -39.73 -7.55 13.26
N GLU A 485 -40.35 -8.52 12.57
CA GLU A 485 -40.77 -8.38 11.17
C GLU A 485 -41.72 -7.19 10.98
N GLY A 486 -41.49 -6.42 9.93
CA GLY A 486 -42.31 -5.24 9.62
C GLY A 486 -42.03 -4.05 10.55
N ALA A 487 -40.93 -4.05 11.29
CA ALA A 487 -40.57 -2.96 12.19
C ALA A 487 -40.44 -1.62 11.46
N PHE A 488 -39.96 -1.62 10.21
CA PHE A 488 -39.83 -0.40 9.40
C PHE A 488 -41.14 0.01 8.67
N LYS A 489 -42.24 -0.62 8.99
CA LYS A 489 -43.58 -0.12 8.69
C LYS A 489 -44.19 0.69 9.84
N GLU A 490 -43.50 0.75 10.97
CA GLU A 490 -43.93 1.58 12.12
C GLU A 490 -43.39 3.01 11.96
N PRO A 491 -44.26 4.04 12.03
CA PRO A 491 -43.85 5.44 11.89
C PRO A 491 -42.73 5.86 12.88
N VAL A 492 -42.75 5.28 14.09
CA VAL A 492 -41.76 5.62 15.14
C VAL A 492 -40.35 5.23 14.71
N ASN A 493 -40.14 4.09 14.03
CA ASN A 493 -38.85 3.62 13.58
C ASN A 493 -38.39 4.41 12.37
N LEU A 494 -39.27 4.73 11.43
CA LEU A 494 -38.96 5.60 10.29
C LEU A 494 -38.58 7.01 10.73
N LYS A 495 -39.26 7.59 11.75
CA LYS A 495 -38.90 8.86 12.35
C LYS A 495 -37.51 8.82 13.07
N ALA A 496 -37.14 7.65 13.61
CA ALA A 496 -35.79 7.46 14.16
C ALA A 496 -34.71 7.47 13.06
N ILE A 497 -34.97 6.82 11.92
CA ILE A 497 -34.11 6.88 10.72
C ILE A 497 -34.01 8.32 10.22
N GLU A 498 -35.16 9.04 10.09
CA GLU A 498 -35.17 10.45 9.67
C GLU A 498 -34.34 11.34 10.58
N LYS A 499 -34.39 11.12 11.88
CA LYS A 499 -33.59 11.88 12.87
C LYS A 499 -32.10 11.66 12.65
N LEU A 500 -31.68 10.40 12.38
CA LEU A 500 -30.30 10.07 12.06
C LEU A 500 -29.88 10.67 10.71
N GLN A 501 -30.72 10.54 9.69
CA GLN A 501 -30.48 11.10 8.36
C GLN A 501 -30.29 12.60 8.42
N ASN A 502 -31.15 13.33 9.12
CA ASN A 502 -31.04 14.76 9.34
C ASN A 502 -29.74 15.15 10.12
N TYR A 503 -29.32 14.33 11.07
CA TYR A 503 -28.05 14.56 11.76
C TYR A 503 -26.85 14.41 10.81
N LEU A 504 -26.86 13.40 9.94
CA LEU A 504 -25.83 13.18 8.94
C LEU A 504 -25.79 14.32 7.90
N ASP A 505 -26.95 14.72 7.36
CA ASP A 505 -27.04 15.81 6.35
C ASP A 505 -26.57 17.17 6.88
N ASN A 506 -26.60 17.38 8.20
CA ASN A 506 -26.07 18.58 8.82
C ASN A 506 -24.54 18.56 9.06
N MET A 507 -23.87 17.45 8.70
CA MET A 507 -22.41 17.39 8.75
C MET A 507 -21.79 18.06 7.51
N ASP A 508 -20.74 18.86 7.70
CA ASP A 508 -20.06 19.60 6.62
C ASP A 508 -19.35 18.69 5.59
N VAL A 509 -19.12 17.43 5.96
CA VAL A 509 -18.47 16.42 5.13
C VAL A 509 -19.46 15.55 4.35
N VAL A 510 -20.74 15.59 4.66
CA VAL A 510 -21.80 14.85 3.98
C VAL A 510 -22.36 15.71 2.86
N ASN A 511 -22.48 15.15 1.67
CA ASN A 511 -23.12 15.82 0.54
C ASN A 511 -24.60 15.44 0.42
N SER A 512 -24.91 14.16 0.62
CA SER A 512 -26.31 13.66 0.62
C SER A 512 -26.40 12.34 1.35
N THR A 513 -27.61 12.03 1.82
CA THR A 513 -27.96 10.72 2.37
C THR A 513 -29.09 10.09 1.56
N ILE A 514 -29.20 8.78 1.62
CA ILE A 514 -30.23 7.98 0.96
C ILE A 514 -30.76 6.96 1.96
N SER A 515 -32.07 6.86 2.10
CA SER A 515 -32.71 5.85 2.92
C SER A 515 -34.10 5.49 2.37
N ILE A 516 -34.72 4.49 2.94
CA ILE A 516 -36.10 4.12 2.64
C ILE A 516 -37.09 5.29 2.86
N ASN A 517 -36.77 6.21 3.77
CA ASN A 517 -37.58 7.39 4.04
C ASN A 517 -37.75 8.30 2.82
N ASP A 518 -36.71 8.40 1.98
CA ASP A 518 -36.78 9.25 0.79
C ASP A 518 -37.85 8.74 -0.18
N ILE A 519 -37.92 7.42 -0.35
CA ILE A 519 -38.92 6.77 -1.19
C ILE A 519 -40.30 6.93 -0.57
N ILE A 520 -40.46 6.68 0.73
CA ILE A 520 -41.75 6.81 1.43
C ILE A 520 -42.31 8.24 1.33
N LYS A 521 -41.47 9.24 1.56
CA LYS A 521 -41.86 10.65 1.46
C LYS A 521 -42.26 11.04 0.03
N GLN A 522 -41.48 10.58 -0.95
CA GLN A 522 -41.76 10.83 -2.35
C GLN A 522 -43.08 10.18 -2.78
N LEU A 523 -43.34 8.93 -2.38
CA LEU A 523 -44.59 8.24 -2.64
C LEU A 523 -45.79 8.95 -1.97
N HIS A 524 -45.66 9.34 -0.70
CA HIS A 524 -46.68 10.07 0.02
C HIS A 524 -47.05 11.38 -0.69
N LYS A 525 -46.08 12.16 -1.08
CA LYS A 525 -46.23 13.38 -1.87
C LYS A 525 -46.91 13.08 -3.22
N THR A 526 -46.47 12.05 -3.93
CA THR A 526 -46.95 11.69 -5.26
C THR A 526 -48.44 11.32 -5.23
N ILE A 527 -48.88 10.54 -4.26
CA ILE A 527 -50.30 10.16 -4.09
C ILE A 527 -51.16 11.38 -3.72
N MET A 528 -50.63 12.37 -3.08
CA MET A 528 -51.31 13.62 -2.69
C MET A 528 -51.12 14.73 -3.74
N ASP A 529 -51.22 14.38 -5.02
CA ASP A 529 -51.14 15.30 -6.18
C ASP A 529 -49.87 16.17 -6.24
N GLY A 530 -48.75 15.70 -5.63
CA GLY A 530 -47.48 16.40 -5.62
C GLY A 530 -47.37 17.57 -4.61
N ASP A 531 -48.34 17.73 -3.70
CA ASP A 531 -48.32 18.81 -2.69
C ASP A 531 -47.13 18.59 -1.72
N GLN A 532 -46.24 19.54 -1.65
CA GLN A 532 -45.02 19.53 -0.81
C GLN A 532 -45.32 19.35 0.69
N LYS A 533 -46.54 19.62 1.16
CA LYS A 533 -46.91 19.39 2.57
C LYS A 533 -46.89 17.91 2.95
N PHE A 534 -47.02 17.04 1.98
CA PHE A 534 -47.01 15.59 2.16
C PHE A 534 -45.67 14.95 1.87
N ASN A 535 -44.62 15.73 1.68
CA ASN A 535 -43.23 15.23 1.66
C ASN A 535 -42.78 14.87 3.07
N THR A 536 -43.51 13.99 3.74
CA THR A 536 -43.34 13.59 5.15
C THR A 536 -43.64 12.12 5.32
N ILE A 537 -43.14 11.53 6.39
CA ILE A 537 -43.49 10.15 6.79
C ILE A 537 -44.95 10.14 7.24
N PRO A 538 -45.84 9.21 6.72
CA PRO A 538 -47.20 9.06 7.19
C PRO A 538 -47.28 8.75 8.68
N GLU A 539 -48.39 9.14 9.31
CA GLU A 539 -48.59 9.00 10.77
C GLU A 539 -49.03 7.60 11.20
N THR A 540 -49.50 6.76 10.26
CA THR A 540 -50.01 5.43 10.59
C THR A 540 -49.32 4.30 9.81
N ARG A 541 -49.17 3.14 10.47
CA ARG A 541 -48.66 1.91 9.84
C ARG A 541 -49.47 1.51 8.60
N ALA A 542 -50.80 1.73 8.63
CA ALA A 542 -51.69 1.36 7.52
C ALA A 542 -51.39 2.18 6.26
N GLU A 543 -51.15 3.50 6.41
CA GLU A 543 -50.74 4.35 5.29
C GLU A 543 -49.41 3.91 4.71
N ILE A 544 -48.38 3.63 5.55
CA ILE A 544 -47.06 3.17 5.10
C ILE A 544 -47.20 1.82 4.37
N ASN A 545 -47.96 0.88 4.89
CA ASN A 545 -48.21 -0.39 4.20
C ASN A 545 -48.83 -0.19 2.82
N ASN A 546 -49.80 0.74 2.71
CA ASN A 546 -50.42 1.05 1.43
C ASN A 546 -49.43 1.64 0.44
N LEU A 547 -48.51 2.51 0.90
CA LEU A 547 -47.46 3.06 0.04
C LEU A 547 -46.54 1.97 -0.49
N PHE A 548 -46.08 1.07 0.37
CA PHE A 548 -45.26 -0.06 -0.05
C PHE A 548 -45.97 -0.98 -1.03
N PHE A 549 -47.22 -1.28 -0.75
CA PHE A 549 -48.05 -2.11 -1.64
C PHE A 549 -48.24 -1.48 -3.02
N LEU A 550 -48.58 -0.19 -3.08
CA LEU A 550 -48.75 0.54 -4.34
C LEU A 550 -47.43 0.64 -5.14
N TYR A 551 -46.32 0.81 -4.46
CA TYR A 551 -45.00 0.84 -5.11
C TYR A 551 -44.63 -0.54 -5.68
N GLN A 552 -44.80 -1.61 -4.91
CA GLN A 552 -44.51 -3.00 -5.31
C GLN A 552 -45.44 -3.55 -6.39
N MET A 553 -46.56 -2.88 -6.73
CA MET A 553 -47.41 -3.25 -7.85
C MET A 553 -46.81 -2.94 -9.22
N ASN A 554 -45.74 -2.13 -9.27
CA ASN A 554 -45.02 -1.84 -10.50
C ASN A 554 -43.87 -2.85 -10.69
N ASP A 555 -43.74 -3.44 -11.87
CA ASP A 555 -42.78 -4.46 -12.21
C ASP A 555 -41.32 -3.91 -12.12
N ASP A 556 -41.14 -2.61 -12.30
CA ASP A 556 -39.80 -1.93 -12.27
C ASP A 556 -39.43 -1.36 -10.88
N SER A 557 -40.22 -1.65 -9.84
CA SER A 557 -40.00 -1.11 -8.50
C SER A 557 -39.21 -2.10 -7.62
N ASP A 558 -37.93 -1.86 -7.40
CA ASP A 558 -37.12 -2.65 -6.48
C ASP A 558 -36.71 -1.82 -5.26
N LEU A 559 -37.10 -2.28 -4.06
CA LEU A 559 -36.69 -1.73 -2.78
C LEU A 559 -35.61 -2.57 -2.09
N SER A 560 -35.22 -3.69 -2.69
CA SER A 560 -34.30 -4.65 -2.07
C SER A 560 -32.95 -4.04 -1.71
N SER A 561 -32.54 -2.99 -2.40
CA SER A 561 -31.33 -2.24 -2.09
C SER A 561 -31.42 -1.34 -0.84
N LEU A 562 -32.61 -1.05 -0.33
CA LEU A 562 -32.81 -0.11 0.80
C LEU A 562 -33.46 -0.77 2.03
N ILE A 563 -34.27 -1.81 1.81
CA ILE A 563 -34.99 -2.52 2.87
C ILE A 563 -35.14 -3.99 2.49
N ASN A 564 -34.94 -4.88 3.45
CA ASN A 564 -35.09 -6.31 3.22
C ASN A 564 -36.55 -6.75 3.08
N PHE A 565 -36.74 -7.99 2.62
CA PHE A 565 -38.08 -8.56 2.39
C PHE A 565 -38.95 -8.61 3.66
N GLU A 566 -38.35 -8.89 4.82
CA GLU A 566 -39.03 -8.94 6.12
C GLU A 566 -39.37 -7.55 6.69
N ASN A 567 -38.84 -6.48 6.09
CA ASN A 567 -38.97 -5.10 6.54
C ASN A 567 -38.50 -4.89 7.99
N ASN A 568 -37.43 -5.62 8.38
CA ASN A 568 -36.80 -5.53 9.69
C ASN A 568 -35.33 -5.13 9.61
N SER A 569 -34.78 -4.99 8.40
CA SER A 569 -33.44 -4.45 8.14
C SER A 569 -33.50 -3.39 7.04
N THR A 570 -32.83 -2.25 7.25
CA THR A 570 -32.80 -1.14 6.30
C THR A 570 -31.45 -0.43 6.32
N LEU A 571 -31.12 0.22 5.21
CA LEU A 571 -29.82 0.86 5.01
C LEU A 571 -29.94 2.37 4.85
N ILE A 572 -29.08 3.12 5.54
CA ILE A 572 -28.75 4.51 5.21
C ILE A 572 -27.42 4.53 4.49
N THR A 573 -27.39 5.06 3.28
CA THR A 573 -26.18 5.35 2.53
C THR A 573 -25.90 6.85 2.60
N SER A 574 -24.72 7.23 3.10
CA SER A 574 -24.28 8.62 3.15
C SER A 574 -23.12 8.81 2.19
N LEU A 575 -23.28 9.74 1.24
CA LEU A 575 -22.25 10.12 0.28
C LEU A 575 -21.43 11.29 0.84
N MET A 576 -20.13 11.13 0.90
CA MET A 576 -19.25 12.01 1.66
C MET A 576 -18.06 12.51 0.82
N LYS A 577 -17.59 13.70 1.14
CA LYS A 577 -16.31 14.21 0.64
C LYS A 577 -15.15 13.46 1.25
N THR A 578 -14.01 13.53 0.61
CA THR A 578 -12.76 13.00 1.15
C THR A 578 -12.18 13.93 2.21
N PHE A 579 -11.89 13.41 3.37
CA PHE A 579 -11.27 14.13 4.49
C PHE A 579 -10.19 13.28 5.17
N SER A 580 -9.52 13.85 6.17
CA SER A 580 -8.40 13.13 6.82
C SER A 580 -8.89 11.93 7.63
N THR A 581 -8.10 10.87 7.64
CA THR A 581 -8.43 9.63 8.37
C THR A 581 -8.66 9.88 9.86
N THR A 582 -7.91 10.83 10.45
CA THR A 582 -8.11 11.24 11.85
C THR A 582 -9.48 11.90 12.08
N GLN A 583 -9.99 12.63 11.07
CA GLN A 583 -11.34 13.19 11.14
C GLN A 583 -12.40 12.09 10.96
N MET A 584 -12.15 11.09 10.11
CA MET A 584 -13.05 9.92 9.94
C MET A 584 -13.29 9.21 11.28
N ASP A 585 -12.24 8.92 12.04
CA ASP A 585 -12.35 8.34 13.39
C ASP A 585 -13.18 9.20 14.34
N LYS A 586 -12.98 10.52 14.28
CA LYS A 586 -13.76 11.45 15.09
C LYS A 586 -15.25 11.47 14.69
N TYR A 587 -15.56 11.52 13.39
CA TYR A 587 -16.94 11.52 12.91
C TYR A 587 -17.62 10.19 13.22
N LYS A 588 -16.96 9.04 13.02
CA LYS A 588 -17.48 7.72 13.39
C LYS A 588 -17.89 7.69 14.85
N LYS A 589 -17.02 8.12 15.77
CA LYS A 589 -17.31 8.18 17.20
C LYS A 589 -18.47 9.13 17.54
N ASN A 590 -18.57 10.28 16.86
CA ASN A 590 -19.67 11.20 17.06
C ASN A 590 -21.01 10.61 16.62
N ILE A 591 -21.02 9.89 15.50
CA ILE A 591 -22.22 9.20 14.98
C ILE A 591 -22.64 8.09 15.94
N GLU A 592 -21.71 7.24 16.38
CA GLU A 592 -21.96 6.19 17.36
C GLU A 592 -22.53 6.76 18.68
N GLN A 593 -21.97 7.85 19.16
CA GLN A 593 -22.42 8.53 20.36
C GLN A 593 -23.82 9.13 20.18
N TYR A 594 -24.12 9.74 19.02
CA TYR A 594 -25.43 10.27 18.71
C TYR A 594 -26.49 9.17 18.65
N ILE A 595 -26.19 8.06 18.00
CA ILE A 595 -27.06 6.87 17.95
C ILE A 595 -27.37 6.38 19.37
N GLU A 596 -26.34 6.23 20.21
CA GLU A 596 -26.50 5.74 21.58
C GLU A 596 -27.35 6.68 22.45
N GLN A 597 -27.17 7.99 22.32
CA GLN A 597 -27.88 8.98 23.16
C GLN A 597 -29.30 9.30 22.70
N GLU A 598 -29.53 9.36 21.38
CA GLU A 598 -30.75 9.94 20.83
C GLU A 598 -31.67 8.91 20.16
N ILE A 599 -31.17 7.73 19.81
CA ILE A 599 -31.92 6.76 18.98
C ILE A 599 -32.06 5.38 19.64
N SER A 600 -31.13 4.93 20.46
CA SER A 600 -31.08 3.57 21.03
C SER A 600 -32.27 3.15 21.92
N SER A 601 -33.24 4.02 22.15
CA SER A 601 -34.44 3.69 22.92
C SER A 601 -35.48 2.82 22.17
N ASN A 602 -35.26 2.52 20.89
CA ASN A 602 -36.28 1.93 19.99
C ASN A 602 -36.07 0.44 19.65
N ASN A 603 -35.27 -0.32 20.41
CA ASN A 603 -34.88 -1.71 20.10
C ASN A 603 -34.31 -1.89 18.68
N LEU A 604 -33.62 -0.86 18.18
CA LEU A 604 -32.91 -0.89 16.92
C LEU A 604 -31.42 -1.11 17.17
N SER A 605 -30.79 -1.96 16.38
CA SER A 605 -29.33 -2.12 16.33
C SER A 605 -28.76 -1.41 15.11
N PHE A 606 -27.55 -0.86 15.26
CA PHE A 606 -26.88 -0.06 14.23
C PHE A 606 -25.49 -0.60 13.98
N LYS A 607 -25.18 -0.89 12.72
CA LYS A 607 -23.85 -1.34 12.28
C LYS A 607 -23.31 -0.35 11.26
N LEU A 608 -22.13 0.22 11.55
CA LEU A 608 -21.48 1.19 10.66
C LEU A 608 -20.48 0.47 9.76
N SER A 609 -20.52 0.77 8.46
CA SER A 609 -19.66 0.22 7.44
C SER A 609 -19.35 1.24 6.33
N GLY A 610 -18.79 0.78 5.21
CA GLY A 610 -18.37 1.63 4.10
C GLY A 610 -16.97 2.21 4.27
N VAL A 611 -16.51 2.92 3.25
CA VAL A 611 -15.11 3.39 3.13
C VAL A 611 -14.67 4.26 4.31
N MET A 612 -15.57 5.10 4.82
CA MET A 612 -15.31 5.96 5.97
C MET A 612 -15.04 5.13 7.24
N ALA A 613 -15.86 4.10 7.50
CA ALA A 613 -15.70 3.23 8.67
C ALA A 613 -14.43 2.37 8.56
N PHE A 614 -14.13 1.86 7.36
CA PHE A 614 -12.90 1.11 7.08
C PHE A 614 -11.66 1.92 7.41
N PHE A 615 -11.54 3.14 6.92
CA PHE A 615 -10.39 4.00 7.20
C PHE A 615 -10.27 4.40 8.67
N SER A 616 -11.39 4.54 9.39
CA SER A 616 -11.36 4.75 10.83
C SER A 616 -10.71 3.57 11.57
N ASP A 617 -11.12 2.34 11.24
CA ASP A 617 -10.59 1.12 11.87
C ASP A 617 -9.13 0.87 11.46
N PHE A 618 -8.75 1.26 10.24
CA PHE A 618 -7.42 1.08 9.68
C PHE A 618 -6.31 1.82 10.45
N ILE A 619 -6.60 2.99 11.04
CA ILE A 619 -5.64 3.78 11.82
C ILE A 619 -4.97 2.93 12.90
N TRP A 620 -5.80 2.30 13.73
CA TRP A 620 -5.31 1.50 14.85
C TRP A 620 -4.51 0.29 14.39
N LEU A 621 -4.92 -0.34 13.30
CA LEU A 621 -4.22 -1.49 12.73
C LEU A 621 -2.83 -1.12 12.19
N VAL A 622 -2.68 0.03 11.52
CA VAL A 622 -1.38 0.53 11.04
C VAL A 622 -0.42 0.76 12.21
N ILE A 623 -0.89 1.40 13.28
CA ILE A 623 -0.09 1.64 14.48
C ILE A 623 0.33 0.30 15.13
N LYS A 624 -0.62 -0.60 15.32
CA LYS A 624 -0.40 -1.93 15.92
C LYS A 624 0.56 -2.77 15.07
N SER A 625 0.38 -2.78 13.74
CA SER A 625 1.25 -3.47 12.80
C SER A 625 2.69 -2.98 12.90
N SER A 626 2.91 -1.67 12.87
CA SER A 626 4.23 -1.07 12.98
C SER A 626 4.90 -1.42 14.32
N ALA A 627 4.18 -1.27 15.43
CA ALA A 627 4.71 -1.55 16.76
C ALA A 627 5.09 -3.02 16.94
N LEU A 628 4.24 -3.95 16.47
CA LEU A 628 4.51 -5.40 16.54
C LEU A 628 5.70 -5.77 15.67
N SER A 629 5.73 -5.34 14.41
CA SER A 629 6.82 -5.65 13.48
C SER A 629 8.17 -5.16 14.01
N ILE A 630 8.25 -3.94 14.53
CA ILE A 630 9.47 -3.37 15.12
C ILE A 630 9.91 -4.21 16.33
N SER A 631 9.00 -4.46 17.26
CA SER A 631 9.31 -5.15 18.51
C SER A 631 9.78 -6.58 18.27
N ILE A 632 9.07 -7.33 17.44
CA ILE A 632 9.39 -8.73 17.11
C ILE A 632 10.71 -8.81 16.32
N SER A 633 10.93 -7.94 15.33
CA SER A 633 12.18 -7.91 14.56
C SER A 633 13.38 -7.62 15.44
N ILE A 634 13.30 -6.62 16.32
CA ILE A 634 14.38 -6.27 17.25
C ILE A 634 14.69 -7.46 18.18
N LEU A 635 13.66 -8.11 18.71
CA LEU A 635 13.82 -9.27 19.58
C LEU A 635 14.50 -10.44 18.85
N ILE A 636 14.03 -10.78 17.66
CA ILE A 636 14.57 -11.88 16.85
C ILE A 636 16.05 -11.60 16.50
N ILE A 637 16.38 -10.39 16.04
CA ILE A 637 17.75 -10.03 15.70
C ILE A 637 18.67 -10.07 16.93
N CYS A 638 18.19 -9.57 18.07
CA CYS A 638 18.95 -9.62 19.31
C CYS A 638 19.26 -11.07 19.72
N LEU A 639 18.25 -11.96 19.64
CA LEU A 639 18.39 -13.39 19.96
C LEU A 639 19.35 -14.08 18.98
N VAL A 640 19.15 -13.94 17.69
CA VAL A 640 19.99 -14.57 16.66
C VAL A 640 21.43 -14.11 16.77
N SER A 641 21.65 -12.79 16.90
CA SER A 641 23.00 -12.22 17.11
C SER A 641 23.63 -12.72 18.42
N SER A 642 22.85 -12.82 19.51
CA SER A 642 23.34 -13.34 20.79
C SER A 642 23.79 -14.79 20.70
N ILE A 643 23.00 -15.63 20.03
CA ILE A 643 23.33 -17.05 19.79
C ILE A 643 24.59 -17.16 18.94
N PHE A 644 24.65 -16.39 17.85
CA PHE A 644 25.77 -16.40 16.93
C PHE A 644 27.07 -15.93 17.58
N PHE A 645 27.02 -14.78 18.24
CA PHE A 645 28.18 -14.25 18.97
C PHE A 645 28.44 -14.97 20.30
N LYS A 646 27.60 -15.93 20.71
CA LYS A 646 27.69 -16.60 22.00
C LYS A 646 27.82 -15.61 23.17
N SER A 647 27.13 -14.50 23.07
CA SER A 647 27.20 -13.41 24.04
C SER A 647 26.01 -12.48 23.91
N LEU A 648 25.18 -12.42 24.95
CA LEU A 648 24.07 -11.47 25.01
C LEU A 648 24.53 -10.02 24.88
N LYS A 649 25.72 -9.69 25.40
CA LYS A 649 26.27 -8.33 25.31
C LYS A 649 26.49 -7.91 23.87
N PHE A 650 27.07 -8.78 23.03
CA PHE A 650 27.28 -8.50 21.61
C PHE A 650 25.98 -8.51 20.84
N GLY A 651 25.01 -9.36 21.20
CA GLY A 651 23.67 -9.33 20.62
C GLY A 651 22.96 -8.00 20.85
N ILE A 652 22.93 -7.51 22.09
CA ILE A 652 22.34 -6.20 22.41
C ILE A 652 23.09 -5.07 21.69
N LEU A 653 24.42 -5.08 21.67
CA LEU A 653 25.21 -4.05 20.97
C LEU A 653 24.92 -4.01 19.47
N SER A 654 24.64 -5.16 18.84
CA SER A 654 24.30 -5.21 17.42
C SER A 654 22.97 -4.51 17.09
N VAL A 655 22.05 -4.44 18.06
CA VAL A 655 20.73 -3.82 17.87
C VAL A 655 20.72 -2.31 18.13
N VAL A 656 21.69 -1.79 18.91
CA VAL A 656 21.75 -0.35 19.27
C VAL A 656 21.70 0.60 18.07
N PRO A 657 22.51 0.42 17.00
CA PRO A 657 22.44 1.31 15.83
C PRO A 657 21.10 1.26 15.11
N LEU A 658 20.44 0.10 15.10
CA LEU A 658 19.13 -0.10 14.46
C LEU A 658 18.05 0.68 15.18
N VAL A 659 17.93 0.49 16.50
CA VAL A 659 16.95 1.23 17.31
C VAL A 659 17.16 2.73 17.16
N THR A 660 18.41 3.17 17.17
CA THR A 660 18.77 4.57 16.96
C THR A 660 18.31 5.07 15.59
N ALA A 661 18.57 4.31 14.52
CA ALA A 661 18.18 4.69 13.16
C ALA A 661 16.65 4.73 13.00
N ILE A 662 15.92 3.80 13.61
CA ILE A 662 14.46 3.81 13.62
C ILE A 662 13.93 5.07 14.30
N ILE A 663 14.38 5.37 15.52
CA ILE A 663 13.95 6.57 16.25
C ILE A 663 14.25 7.84 15.46
N VAL A 664 15.44 7.92 14.86
CA VAL A 664 15.83 9.09 14.07
C VAL A 664 15.00 9.19 12.79
N ASN A 665 14.72 8.08 12.11
CA ASN A 665 13.95 8.07 10.88
C ASN A 665 12.48 8.47 11.12
N PHE A 666 11.82 7.83 12.08
CA PHE A 666 10.45 8.21 12.46
C PHE A 666 10.40 9.63 13.05
N GLY A 667 11.43 10.04 13.83
CA GLY A 667 11.53 11.42 14.29
C GLY A 667 11.59 12.43 13.15
N LEU A 668 12.31 12.12 12.08
CA LEU A 668 12.32 12.94 10.87
C LEU A 668 10.97 12.96 10.16
N MET A 669 10.27 11.83 10.09
CA MET A 669 8.91 11.81 9.53
C MET A 669 8.02 12.85 10.22
N GLY A 670 7.99 12.88 11.54
CA GLY A 670 7.21 13.85 12.29
C GLY A 670 7.69 15.30 12.08
N LEU A 671 9.01 15.55 12.07
CA LEU A 671 9.57 16.88 11.86
C LEU A 671 9.32 17.44 10.46
N PHE A 672 9.31 16.60 9.43
CA PHE A 672 9.05 16.99 8.05
C PHE A 672 7.58 16.85 7.64
N GLY A 673 6.69 16.46 8.55
CA GLY A 673 5.26 16.28 8.26
C GLY A 673 5.01 15.12 7.27
N ILE A 674 5.80 14.05 7.35
CA ILE A 674 5.60 12.82 6.59
C ILE A 674 4.67 11.92 7.42
N ASP A 675 3.51 11.61 6.87
CA ASP A 675 2.49 10.83 7.56
C ASP A 675 2.86 9.34 7.64
N LEU A 676 2.41 8.69 8.71
CA LEU A 676 2.48 7.24 8.85
C LEU A 676 1.29 6.64 8.10
N THR A 677 1.58 5.94 7.02
CA THR A 677 0.62 5.18 6.20
C THR A 677 0.87 3.68 6.38
N HIS A 678 -0.04 2.83 5.90
CA HIS A 678 0.21 1.38 5.83
C HIS A 678 1.46 1.04 5.02
N MET A 679 1.77 1.81 3.97
CA MET A 679 2.98 1.65 3.16
C MET A 679 4.24 2.07 3.93
N THR A 680 4.24 3.24 4.60
CA THR A 680 5.39 3.69 5.37
C THR A 680 5.59 2.89 6.66
N ALA A 681 4.57 2.15 7.13
CA ALA A 681 4.68 1.21 8.25
C ALA A 681 5.68 0.07 7.96
N ILE A 682 5.76 -0.40 6.71
CA ILE A 682 6.70 -1.42 6.26
C ILE A 682 8.16 -0.93 6.37
N LEU A 683 8.37 0.38 6.29
CA LEU A 683 9.68 1.02 6.34
C LEU A 683 10.52 0.56 7.53
N SER A 684 9.90 0.37 8.70
CA SER A 684 10.59 -0.10 9.90
C SER A 684 11.25 -1.47 9.70
N SER A 685 10.52 -2.42 9.11
CA SER A 685 11.05 -3.76 8.83
C SER A 685 12.16 -3.73 7.79
N ILE A 686 12.06 -2.85 6.80
CA ILE A 686 13.10 -2.65 5.80
C ILE A 686 14.37 -2.07 6.45
N ILE A 687 14.23 -1.02 7.28
CA ILE A 687 15.36 -0.40 8.01
C ILE A 687 16.06 -1.43 8.89
N ILE A 688 15.28 -2.24 9.61
CA ILE A 688 15.80 -3.27 10.49
C ILE A 688 16.55 -4.32 9.68
N GLY A 689 15.93 -4.82 8.61
CA GLY A 689 16.51 -5.86 7.76
C GLY A 689 17.83 -5.44 7.09
N VAL A 690 17.87 -4.23 6.50
CA VAL A 690 19.07 -3.76 5.79
C VAL A 690 20.10 -3.17 6.73
N GLY A 691 19.67 -2.45 7.76
CA GLY A 691 20.57 -1.76 8.69
C GLY A 691 21.36 -2.69 9.62
N VAL A 692 20.85 -3.91 9.85
CA VAL A 692 21.52 -4.88 10.73
C VAL A 692 22.87 -5.34 10.19
N ASP A 693 23.04 -5.36 8.87
CA ASP A 693 24.26 -5.79 8.21
C ASP A 693 25.48 -5.01 8.68
N PHE A 694 25.38 -3.70 8.77
CA PHE A 694 26.47 -2.84 9.23
C PHE A 694 26.94 -3.17 10.64
N SER A 695 25.97 -3.37 11.55
CA SER A 695 26.29 -3.68 12.96
C SER A 695 26.83 -5.09 13.15
N ILE A 696 26.34 -6.07 12.38
CA ILE A 696 26.84 -7.44 12.40
C ILE A 696 28.27 -7.53 11.87
N HIS A 697 28.55 -6.90 10.72
CA HIS A 697 29.91 -6.88 10.17
C HIS A 697 30.91 -6.23 11.12
N TYR A 698 30.53 -5.11 11.74
CA TYR A 698 31.40 -4.44 12.73
C TYR A 698 31.63 -5.34 13.95
N THR A 699 30.57 -5.92 14.52
CA THR A 699 30.65 -6.72 15.72
C THR A 699 31.40 -8.03 15.50
N ALA A 700 31.23 -8.68 14.34
CA ALA A 700 31.94 -9.89 13.95
C ALA A 700 33.44 -9.64 13.85
N GLU A 701 33.86 -8.58 13.16
CA GLU A 701 35.27 -8.20 13.02
C GLU A 701 35.88 -7.84 14.37
N TYR A 702 35.19 -7.04 15.19
CA TYR A 702 35.67 -6.68 16.52
C TYR A 702 35.91 -7.90 17.40
N LYS A 703 34.98 -8.87 17.34
CA LYS A 703 35.11 -10.14 18.08
C LYS A 703 36.29 -10.97 17.59
N GLN A 704 36.51 -11.01 16.28
CA GLN A 704 37.67 -11.72 15.73
C GLN A 704 39.01 -11.09 16.19
N LEU A 705 39.06 -9.77 16.26
CA LEU A 705 40.24 -9.04 16.80
C LEU A 705 40.47 -9.29 18.29
N ILE A 706 39.37 -9.54 19.06
CA ILE A 706 39.53 -9.99 20.47
C ILE A 706 40.14 -11.38 20.53
N LEU A 707 39.65 -12.33 19.74
CA LEU A 707 40.15 -13.71 19.70
C LEU A 707 41.65 -13.76 19.29
N ASN A 708 42.03 -12.92 18.36
CA ASN A 708 43.42 -12.80 17.87
C ASN A 708 44.33 -11.99 18.81
N LYS A 709 43.82 -11.50 19.95
CA LYS A 709 44.54 -10.70 20.94
C LYS A 709 45.22 -9.44 20.36
N GLU A 710 44.62 -8.86 19.34
CA GLU A 710 45.14 -7.68 18.64
C GLU A 710 45.15 -6.43 19.52
N SER A 711 46.14 -5.52 19.33
CA SER A 711 46.17 -4.20 19.96
C SER A 711 45.33 -3.20 19.16
N ASN A 712 44.85 -2.12 19.79
CA ASN A 712 44.07 -1.04 19.15
C ASN A 712 42.88 -1.56 18.33
N LYS A 713 42.11 -2.48 18.91
CA LYS A 713 41.02 -3.25 18.25
C LYS A 713 40.02 -2.36 17.53
N THR A 714 39.55 -1.25 18.13
CA THR A 714 38.57 -0.34 17.54
C THR A 714 39.09 0.34 16.29
N ILE A 715 40.35 0.79 16.27
CA ILE A 715 40.98 1.40 15.08
C ILE A 715 41.08 0.36 13.97
N LYS A 716 41.63 -0.83 14.29
CA LYS A 716 41.77 -1.92 13.30
C LYS A 716 40.42 -2.41 12.77
N CYS A 717 39.40 -2.45 13.61
CA CYS A 717 38.04 -2.80 13.20
C CYS A 717 37.50 -1.79 12.17
N ILE A 718 37.61 -0.49 12.46
CA ILE A 718 37.19 0.57 11.53
C ILE A 718 37.97 0.54 10.23
N ASP A 719 39.30 0.29 10.29
CA ASP A 719 40.14 0.13 9.10
C ASP A 719 39.74 -1.07 8.22
N ASN A 720 39.34 -2.17 8.86
CA ASN A 720 38.98 -3.38 8.13
C ASN A 720 37.57 -3.34 7.53
N VAL A 721 36.58 -2.82 8.26
CA VAL A 721 35.17 -2.87 7.88
C VAL A 721 34.51 -1.51 7.64
N GLY A 722 35.11 -0.40 8.04
CA GLY A 722 34.52 0.93 7.86
C GLY A 722 34.32 1.30 6.39
N HIS A 723 35.31 1.00 5.54
CA HIS A 723 35.20 1.22 4.10
C HIS A 723 34.10 0.35 3.47
N PRO A 724 34.05 -0.97 3.69
CA PRO A 724 32.95 -1.80 3.22
C PRO A 724 31.56 -1.33 3.69
N ILE A 725 31.40 -0.94 4.95
CA ILE A 725 30.15 -0.43 5.51
C ILE A 725 29.67 0.84 4.78
N LEU A 726 30.58 1.81 4.59
CA LEU A 726 30.20 3.03 3.84
C LEU A 726 29.94 2.75 2.37
N LEU A 727 30.73 1.87 1.75
CA LEU A 727 30.55 1.48 0.37
C LEU A 727 29.17 0.85 0.16
N ASP A 728 28.75 -0.01 1.09
CA ASP A 728 27.45 -0.65 1.08
C ASP A 728 26.31 0.37 1.32
N ALA A 729 26.47 1.29 2.28
CA ALA A 729 25.50 2.37 2.48
C ALA A 729 25.33 3.24 1.21
N PHE A 730 26.41 3.53 0.48
CA PHE A 730 26.34 4.22 -0.81
C PHE A 730 25.72 3.35 -1.91
N SER A 731 26.00 2.06 -1.93
CA SER A 731 25.41 1.14 -2.92
C SER A 731 23.89 1.02 -2.74
N ASN A 732 23.43 1.09 -1.50
CA ASN A 732 22.01 1.05 -1.15
C ASN A 732 21.25 2.36 -1.51
N MET A 733 21.92 3.37 -2.08
CA MET A 733 21.24 4.53 -2.69
C MET A 733 20.33 4.14 -3.88
N GLY A 734 20.32 2.88 -4.31
CA GLY A 734 19.29 2.34 -5.21
C GLY A 734 17.86 2.64 -4.76
N PHE A 735 17.63 2.76 -3.45
CA PHE A 735 16.35 3.21 -2.90
C PHE A 735 15.91 4.60 -3.40
N ALA A 736 16.84 5.45 -3.81
CA ALA A 736 16.52 6.77 -4.36
C ALA A 736 15.67 6.69 -5.64
N SER A 737 15.64 5.56 -6.34
CA SER A 737 14.74 5.37 -7.49
C SER A 737 13.27 5.48 -7.10
N LEU A 738 12.91 5.07 -5.88
CA LEU A 738 11.54 5.20 -5.36
C LEU A 738 11.09 6.66 -5.24
N ILE A 739 12.00 7.64 -5.13
CA ILE A 739 11.66 9.08 -5.07
C ILE A 739 10.96 9.53 -6.38
N LEU A 740 11.21 8.82 -7.47
CA LEU A 740 10.60 9.08 -8.77
C LEU A 740 9.15 8.57 -8.87
N SER A 741 8.71 7.74 -7.93
CA SER A 741 7.36 7.17 -7.90
C SER A 741 6.28 8.26 -8.02
N SER A 742 5.21 7.97 -8.74
CA SER A 742 3.98 8.77 -8.79
C SER A 742 3.16 8.65 -7.49
N ILE A 743 3.46 7.62 -6.69
CA ILE A 743 2.82 7.31 -5.42
C ILE A 743 3.63 7.98 -4.30
N ILE A 744 3.02 8.97 -3.63
CA ILE A 744 3.69 9.80 -2.62
C ILE A 744 4.32 8.97 -1.49
N PRO A 745 3.63 8.01 -0.83
CA PRO A 745 4.24 7.19 0.20
C PRO A 745 5.45 6.39 -0.29
N MET A 746 5.45 5.91 -1.55
CA MET A 746 6.62 5.23 -2.14
C MET A 746 7.79 6.18 -2.31
N ALA A 747 7.55 7.39 -2.81
CA ALA A 747 8.58 8.41 -2.92
C ALA A 747 9.16 8.79 -1.55
N GLN A 748 8.32 8.87 -0.52
CA GLN A 748 8.74 9.11 0.85
C GLN A 748 9.58 7.96 1.41
N ILE A 749 9.16 6.69 1.18
CA ILE A 749 9.96 5.50 1.53
C ILE A 749 11.34 5.59 0.89
N GLY A 750 11.44 5.96 -0.38
CA GLY A 750 12.72 6.11 -1.07
C GLY A 750 13.67 7.08 -0.36
N GLY A 751 13.19 8.28 -0.04
CA GLY A 751 13.97 9.30 0.68
C GLY A 751 14.35 8.88 2.10
N LEU A 752 13.40 8.34 2.83
CA LEU A 752 13.60 7.86 4.20
C LEU A 752 14.57 6.67 4.27
N MET A 753 14.54 5.77 3.28
CA MET A 753 15.48 4.64 3.21
C MET A 753 16.89 5.09 2.91
N VAL A 754 17.09 6.01 1.97
CA VAL A 754 18.41 6.60 1.73
C VAL A 754 18.97 7.19 3.02
N PHE A 755 18.14 7.97 3.73
CA PHE A 755 18.54 8.54 5.01
C PHE A 755 18.81 7.46 6.07
N ALA A 756 17.97 6.42 6.16
CA ALA A 756 18.13 5.33 7.11
C ALA A 756 19.46 4.57 6.91
N MET A 757 19.88 4.34 5.66
CA MET A 757 21.16 3.69 5.36
C MET A 757 22.34 4.50 5.90
N PHE A 758 22.31 5.83 5.72
CA PHE A 758 23.30 6.70 6.34
C PHE A 758 23.21 6.69 7.86
N ALA A 759 22.01 6.77 8.44
CA ALA A 759 21.84 6.75 9.89
C ALA A 759 22.34 5.44 10.52
N CYS A 760 22.06 4.28 9.90
CA CYS A 760 22.53 2.97 10.37
C CYS A 760 24.08 2.85 10.26
N SER A 761 24.66 3.23 9.13
CA SER A 761 26.10 3.17 8.91
C SER A 761 26.87 4.12 9.84
N PHE A 762 26.42 5.38 9.97
CA PHE A 762 26.98 6.33 10.92
C PHE A 762 26.74 5.91 12.37
N GLY A 763 25.57 5.40 12.71
CA GLY A 763 25.27 4.87 14.03
C GLY A 763 26.21 3.72 14.42
N THR A 764 26.49 2.84 13.46
CA THR A 764 27.46 1.74 13.64
C THR A 764 28.88 2.27 13.83
N LEU A 765 29.34 3.15 12.96
CA LEU A 765 30.70 3.66 13.00
C LEU A 765 30.96 4.68 14.13
N THR A 766 29.90 5.32 14.68
CA THR A 766 30.01 6.29 15.78
C THR A 766 29.52 5.72 17.09
N LEU A 767 28.22 5.51 17.25
CA LEU A 767 27.57 5.12 18.50
C LEU A 767 28.03 3.73 18.96
N LEU A 768 27.97 2.71 18.08
CA LEU A 768 28.39 1.35 18.41
C LEU A 768 29.91 1.31 18.68
N ALA A 769 30.70 1.90 17.80
CA ALA A 769 32.15 1.92 17.95
C ALA A 769 32.61 2.64 19.25
N SER A 770 31.95 3.78 19.58
CA SER A 770 32.21 4.51 20.82
C SER A 770 31.76 3.73 22.06
N SER A 771 30.61 3.10 21.98
CA SER A 771 30.06 2.25 23.07
C SER A 771 31.00 1.07 23.35
N ILE A 772 31.48 0.39 22.32
CA ILE A 772 32.45 -0.71 22.45
C ILE A 772 33.76 -0.21 23.06
N GLU A 773 34.29 0.95 22.62
CA GLU A 773 35.52 1.52 23.17
C GLU A 773 35.37 1.89 24.66
N ILE A 774 34.23 2.44 25.08
CA ILE A 774 33.96 2.79 26.48
C ILE A 774 33.82 1.53 27.35
N PHE A 775 33.12 0.53 26.86
CA PHE A 775 32.85 -0.69 27.61
C PHE A 775 33.82 -1.84 27.34
N LYS A 776 34.93 -1.59 26.64
CA LYS A 776 35.92 -2.62 26.25
C LYS A 776 36.36 -3.56 27.37
N HIS A 777 36.50 -3.04 28.61
CA HIS A 777 36.88 -3.84 29.77
C HIS A 777 35.81 -4.82 30.24
N LYS A 778 34.52 -4.62 29.88
CA LYS A 778 33.38 -5.49 30.21
C LYS A 778 33.06 -6.49 29.10
N LEU A 779 33.71 -6.37 27.94
CA LEU A 779 33.46 -7.19 26.75
C LEU A 779 34.50 -8.32 26.59
N HIS A 780 35.46 -8.36 27.47
CA HIS A 780 36.50 -9.42 27.55
C HIS A 780 36.01 -10.64 28.33
#